data_65c44ef917e301a26af08167a67dd2a7
#
_entry.id   65c44ef917e301a26af08167a67dd2a7
#
_cell.length_a   1.000
_cell.length_b   1.000
_cell.length_c   1.000
_cell.angle_alpha   90.00
_cell.angle_beta   90.00
_cell.angle_gamma   90.00
#
_symmetry.space_group_name_H-M   'P 1'
#
loop_
_entity.id
_entity.type
_entity.pdbx_description
1 polymer ?
#
loop_
_entity_poly.entity_id
_entity_poly.type
_entity_poly.pdbx_seq_one_letter_code
_entity_poly.pdbx_strand_id
1 'polypeptide(L)'
;MSKENSNNVISIKGAKVHNLKNISLDIPRNKLIVISGLSGSGKSSLAFDTLYAEGQRRYVESLSAYARQFLGRISKPEVENISGIPPAIAIEQRVNTHNPRSTVGTSTEIYDYLKLLYARIGLTYSPISGNKVTKHSVSDVVDFIASYPDGTKQMILAPINLTNGTTPEQKLDSLSSEGFTRIELENQILRIDSKEIRQWLSISGAKLKLVIDRYNVSHDEDFLSRCADSVQTAFAEGKSTCIVAVFEDDKRIETFFSCRFEADGIEFEEPNEHLFSFNNPLGACPRCEGYGKVIGIDENLVVPDKSLSVYDDAVACWKGESMSEYKRLFIQHADRYNFPIHKPYHQLSEEHKLLLWNGNHGFVGLSDFFNYLEEKKYKIQYRVMLSRYMGKTICPECLGKRLRKEATYVKICDKTLPELVDLPISRLHQFFQQLCLTDYESKVSKRIITEIQNRLSYLLNVGLSYLSLNRLSSTLSGGESQRINLATSLGSNLMGSLYILDEPSIGLHPRDTHLLIKVLMDLRDLGNTVIVVEHDEEIIRSADHIIDIGPLAGRLGGEIVFEGNQIELFNAENSLTSKYLNFIEKIDIPSTRRKWTNYIEIIGARENNLKNIDVRFPLNCMVTVTGISGSGKSSLVKGILYPSLLKKMNGYGERPGEHDSITGDIHLLKGVEMVDQNPIGRSSRSNPVTYIKAYDEIRKLFAEQPYAQRNGYKPSHFSFNIEGGRCEECQGEGVIRVEMQFMADVTLICESCNGKRFKDDVLEVKYKGNSIFDVLEMTVNQAIEFFQDKDSKTTSKIITRLKPLQDVGLGYIKLGQSSSTLSGGESQRVKLALFLQKEQAVQPHLFIFDEPTTGLHFHDIKKLLESFNELLRKGHSLIIIEHNLEVIKCSDWIIDMGPDGGENGGNIVFTGTPEELAKYSESITGKFLHSKLFSTKLEK
;
A
#
# COMPACT_ATOMS: atom_id res chain seq x y z
N MET A 1 -17.00 9.46 48.03
CA MET A 1 -16.91 9.50 46.56
C MET A 1 -18.05 8.65 46.04
N SER A 2 -19.01 9.26 45.39
CA SER A 2 -20.28 8.68 44.96
C SER A 2 -20.09 7.64 43.83
N LYS A 3 -20.89 6.62 43.78
CA LYS A 3 -20.90 5.53 42.77
C LYS A 3 -21.00 6.02 41.30
N GLU A 4 -21.34 7.27 41.05
CA GLU A 4 -21.40 7.89 39.69
C GLU A 4 -20.03 8.19 39.10
N ASN A 5 -18.99 8.42 39.90
CA ASN A 5 -17.63 8.70 39.39
C ASN A 5 -16.86 7.45 38.95
N SER A 6 -17.28 6.24 39.32
CA SER A 6 -16.54 5.01 39.00
C SER A 6 -16.72 4.56 37.55
N ASN A 7 -17.74 5.06 36.83
CA ASN A 7 -18.02 4.65 35.44
C ASN A 7 -17.30 5.51 34.38
N ASN A 8 -16.61 6.59 34.78
CA ASN A 8 -16.05 7.55 33.85
C ASN A 8 -14.52 7.51 33.75
N VAL A 9 -13.89 6.49 34.36
CA VAL A 9 -12.43 6.35 34.47
C VAL A 9 -12.02 4.90 34.19
N ILE A 10 -10.91 4.71 33.49
CA ILE A 10 -10.17 3.44 33.38
C ILE A 10 -9.12 3.46 34.47
N SER A 11 -9.29 2.62 35.52
CA SER A 11 -8.36 2.54 36.64
C SER A 11 -7.39 1.38 36.49
N ILE A 12 -6.11 1.66 36.49
CA ILE A 12 -5.00 0.71 36.44
C ILE A 12 -4.32 0.71 37.82
N LYS A 13 -4.09 -0.49 38.37
CA LYS A 13 -3.36 -0.67 39.64
C LYS A 13 -2.24 -1.67 39.43
N GLY A 14 -1.04 -1.28 39.77
CA GLY A 14 0.11 -2.16 39.85
C GLY A 14 0.59 -2.74 38.53
N ALA A 15 0.67 -1.96 37.45
CA ALA A 15 1.20 -2.42 36.15
C ALA A 15 2.73 -2.60 36.22
N LYS A 16 3.20 -3.83 35.88
CA LYS A 16 4.61 -4.23 35.93
C LYS A 16 5.11 -4.82 34.61
N VAL A 17 4.37 -4.61 33.52
CA VAL A 17 4.70 -5.17 32.21
C VAL A 17 6.02 -4.57 31.70
N HIS A 18 6.95 -5.42 31.30
CA HIS A 18 8.28 -5.06 30.79
C HIS A 18 9.09 -4.16 31.76
N ASN A 19 9.23 -2.87 31.42
CA ASN A 19 10.00 -1.92 32.24
C ASN A 19 9.14 -1.06 33.16
N LEU A 20 7.81 -1.25 33.20
CA LEU A 20 6.92 -0.48 34.06
C LEU A 20 7.15 -0.80 35.54
N LYS A 21 7.26 0.24 36.35
CA LYS A 21 7.61 0.15 37.78
C LYS A 21 6.39 0.27 38.68
N ASN A 22 5.51 -0.76 38.63
CA ASN A 22 4.32 -0.82 39.50
C ASN A 22 3.42 0.41 39.38
N ILE A 23 3.11 0.79 38.14
CA ILE A 23 2.34 1.99 37.84
C ILE A 23 0.88 1.84 38.23
N SER A 24 0.35 2.88 38.89
CA SER A 24 -1.09 3.01 39.15
C SER A 24 -1.55 4.39 38.67
N LEU A 25 -2.62 4.42 37.84
CA LEU A 25 -3.16 5.65 37.28
C LEU A 25 -4.65 5.51 36.92
N ASP A 26 -5.31 6.64 36.83
CA ASP A 26 -6.73 6.75 36.48
C ASP A 26 -6.92 7.55 35.18
N ILE A 27 -7.22 6.88 34.08
CA ILE A 27 -7.36 7.47 32.75
C ILE A 27 -8.82 7.91 32.53
N PRO A 28 -9.12 9.18 32.26
CA PRO A 28 -10.48 9.64 31.99
C PRO A 28 -11.01 9.07 30.69
N ARG A 29 -12.31 8.65 30.70
CA ARG A 29 -12.98 8.15 29.49
C ARG A 29 -13.52 9.30 28.63
N ASN A 30 -13.79 9.02 27.36
CA ASN A 30 -14.34 9.95 26.38
C ASN A 30 -13.46 11.22 26.21
N LYS A 31 -12.15 11.02 26.23
CA LYS A 31 -11.12 12.04 26.10
C LYS A 31 -10.07 11.63 25.08
N LEU A 32 -9.37 12.61 24.54
CA LEU A 32 -8.13 12.40 23.81
C LEU A 32 -6.96 12.41 24.79
N ILE A 33 -6.34 11.25 24.98
CA ILE A 33 -5.23 11.03 25.91
C ILE A 33 -3.95 10.82 25.10
N VAL A 34 -2.90 11.57 25.42
CA VAL A 34 -1.59 11.36 24.80
C VAL A 34 -0.63 10.77 25.82
N ILE A 35 -0.02 9.64 25.46
CA ILE A 35 1.08 9.03 26.23
C ILE A 35 2.39 9.44 25.58
N SER A 36 3.18 10.25 26.28
CA SER A 36 4.45 10.78 25.82
C SER A 36 5.64 10.28 26.66
N GLY A 37 6.86 10.66 26.30
CA GLY A 37 8.10 10.27 26.99
C GLY A 37 9.19 9.79 26.04
N LEU A 38 10.38 9.54 26.54
CA LEU A 38 11.53 9.09 25.73
C LEU A 38 11.26 7.78 24.99
N SER A 39 11.97 7.55 23.89
CA SER A 39 11.98 6.27 23.22
C SER A 39 12.47 5.18 24.18
N GLY A 40 11.69 4.07 24.33
CA GLY A 40 11.99 3.01 25.30
C GLY A 40 11.64 3.33 26.76
N SER A 41 10.90 4.41 27.07
CA SER A 41 10.47 4.71 28.44
C SER A 41 9.36 3.80 28.99
N GLY A 42 8.61 3.08 28.11
CA GLY A 42 7.52 2.19 28.52
C GLY A 42 6.14 2.59 27.99
N LYS A 43 6.06 3.55 27.07
CA LYS A 43 4.80 4.03 26.47
C LYS A 43 3.98 2.91 25.83
N SER A 44 4.60 2.15 24.94
CA SER A 44 3.94 1.02 24.26
C SER A 44 3.60 -0.10 25.25
N SER A 45 4.43 -0.30 26.29
CA SER A 45 4.14 -1.28 27.34
C SER A 45 2.86 -0.93 28.11
N LEU A 46 2.60 0.36 28.37
CA LEU A 46 1.36 0.81 29.00
C LEU A 46 0.17 0.74 28.03
N ALA A 47 0.33 1.27 26.83
CA ALA A 47 -0.77 1.40 25.86
C ALA A 47 -1.19 0.05 25.26
N PHE A 48 -0.22 -0.73 24.73
CA PHE A 48 -0.49 -1.96 23.99
C PHE A 48 -0.39 -3.21 24.87
N ASP A 49 0.74 -3.40 25.57
CA ASP A 49 0.97 -4.63 26.33
C ASP A 49 0.16 -4.69 27.64
N THR A 50 -0.39 -3.56 28.09
CA THR A 50 -1.23 -3.47 29.29
C THR A 50 -2.70 -3.22 28.96
N LEU A 51 -3.03 -2.02 28.43
CA LEU A 51 -4.42 -1.62 28.20
C LEU A 51 -5.08 -2.41 27.07
N TYR A 52 -4.45 -2.43 25.89
CA TYR A 52 -5.01 -3.15 24.75
C TYR A 52 -5.08 -4.65 25.01
N ALA A 53 -4.01 -5.24 25.53
CA ALA A 53 -3.95 -6.67 25.85
C ALA A 53 -5.07 -7.09 26.81
N GLU A 54 -5.34 -6.31 27.88
CA GLU A 54 -6.43 -6.60 28.81
C GLU A 54 -7.81 -6.37 28.19
N GLY A 55 -7.97 -5.33 27.35
CA GLY A 55 -9.22 -5.08 26.64
C GLY A 55 -9.56 -6.21 25.67
N GLN A 56 -8.57 -6.67 24.89
CA GLN A 56 -8.70 -7.80 23.99
C GLN A 56 -8.98 -9.11 24.74
N ARG A 57 -8.26 -9.37 25.84
CA ARG A 57 -8.48 -10.54 26.67
C ARG A 57 -9.94 -10.63 27.16
N ARG A 58 -10.48 -9.52 27.69
CA ARG A 58 -11.89 -9.45 28.16
C ARG A 58 -12.88 -9.65 27.04
N TYR A 59 -12.60 -9.07 25.88
CA TYR A 59 -13.44 -9.27 24.68
C TYR A 59 -13.49 -10.75 24.30
N VAL A 60 -12.33 -11.41 24.20
CA VAL A 60 -12.25 -12.85 23.87
C VAL A 60 -12.93 -13.71 24.94
N GLU A 61 -12.79 -13.37 26.24
CA GLU A 61 -13.49 -14.07 27.32
C GLU A 61 -15.02 -13.94 27.25
N SER A 62 -15.53 -12.87 26.66
CA SER A 62 -16.98 -12.67 26.45
C SER A 62 -17.55 -13.52 25.30
N LEU A 63 -16.70 -14.07 24.43
CA LEU A 63 -17.10 -14.91 23.31
C LEU A 63 -17.53 -16.31 23.75
N SER A 64 -18.22 -17.03 22.87
CA SER A 64 -18.65 -18.41 23.12
C SER A 64 -17.46 -19.34 23.40
N ALA A 65 -17.70 -20.44 24.14
CA ALA A 65 -16.67 -21.43 24.45
C ALA A 65 -16.03 -22.03 23.18
N TYR A 66 -16.81 -22.17 22.12
CA TYR A 66 -16.34 -22.62 20.80
C TYR A 66 -15.36 -21.63 20.19
N ALA A 67 -15.70 -20.34 20.12
CA ALA A 67 -14.82 -19.30 19.61
C ALA A 67 -13.52 -19.18 20.41
N ARG A 68 -13.60 -19.31 21.75
CA ARG A 68 -12.40 -19.29 22.63
C ARG A 68 -11.45 -20.46 22.39
N GLN A 69 -11.94 -21.61 21.95
CA GLN A 69 -11.12 -22.78 21.64
C GLN A 69 -10.22 -22.53 20.43
N PHE A 70 -10.69 -21.74 19.44
CA PHE A 70 -9.91 -21.36 18.27
C PHE A 70 -8.96 -20.18 18.53
N LEU A 71 -9.36 -19.26 19.42
CA LEU A 71 -8.59 -18.04 19.70
C LEU A 71 -7.45 -18.25 20.71
N GLY A 72 -7.40 -19.42 21.36
CA GLY A 72 -6.40 -19.72 22.39
C GLY A 72 -6.59 -18.91 23.67
N ARG A 73 -5.75 -19.16 24.67
CA ARG A 73 -5.73 -18.39 25.93
C ARG A 73 -4.81 -17.18 25.77
N ILE A 74 -5.37 -15.98 25.83
CA ILE A 74 -4.59 -14.76 25.94
C ILE A 74 -4.11 -14.63 27.37
N SER A 75 -2.80 -14.50 27.58
CA SER A 75 -2.21 -14.32 28.91
C SER A 75 -2.66 -13.00 29.53
N LYS A 76 -2.96 -12.99 30.81
CA LYS A 76 -3.24 -11.75 31.54
C LYS A 76 -1.97 -10.93 31.63
N PRO A 77 -2.00 -9.61 31.30
CA PRO A 77 -0.85 -8.76 31.54
C PRO A 77 -0.47 -8.72 33.02
N GLU A 78 0.79 -8.46 33.32
CA GLU A 78 1.30 -8.35 34.70
C GLU A 78 0.79 -7.08 35.38
N VAL A 79 -0.47 -7.14 35.83
CA VAL A 79 -1.15 -6.06 36.57
C VAL A 79 -1.94 -6.62 37.73
N GLU A 80 -2.02 -5.85 38.81
CA GLU A 80 -2.86 -6.24 39.96
C GLU A 80 -4.33 -6.21 39.59
N ASN A 81 -4.80 -5.05 39.08
CA ASN A 81 -6.18 -4.89 38.65
C ASN A 81 -6.31 -3.79 37.59
N ILE A 82 -7.22 -4.01 36.63
CA ILE A 82 -7.68 -2.96 35.71
C ILE A 82 -9.20 -2.98 35.70
N SER A 83 -9.84 -1.82 35.86
CA SER A 83 -11.28 -1.66 35.83
C SER A 83 -11.71 -0.55 34.87
N GLY A 84 -12.95 -0.61 34.38
CA GLY A 84 -13.51 0.42 33.50
C GLY A 84 -13.05 0.37 32.03
N ILE A 85 -12.34 -0.67 31.59
CA ILE A 85 -11.91 -0.80 30.17
C ILE A 85 -13.11 -1.09 29.27
N PRO A 86 -13.36 -0.26 28.24
CA PRO A 86 -14.30 -0.59 27.16
C PRO A 86 -13.66 -1.55 26.13
N PRO A 87 -14.43 -2.02 25.11
CA PRO A 87 -13.85 -2.78 24.00
C PRO A 87 -12.71 -1.99 23.35
N ALA A 88 -11.55 -2.63 23.24
CA ALA A 88 -10.33 -1.97 22.78
C ALA A 88 -10.01 -2.31 21.32
N ILE A 89 -9.67 -1.30 20.55
CA ILE A 89 -9.24 -1.37 19.13
C ILE A 89 -7.85 -0.75 19.04
N ALA A 90 -6.89 -1.54 18.55
CA ALA A 90 -5.54 -1.03 18.27
C ALA A 90 -5.36 -0.71 16.80
N ILE A 91 -4.71 0.41 16.52
CA ILE A 91 -4.34 0.85 15.16
C ILE A 91 -2.82 0.97 15.12
N GLU A 92 -2.17 -0.12 14.72
CA GLU A 92 -0.73 -0.24 14.61
C GLU A 92 -0.22 0.10 13.19
N GLN A 93 1.08 0.36 13.08
CA GLN A 93 1.74 0.68 11.80
C GLN A 93 2.00 -0.53 10.90
N ARG A 94 1.78 -1.75 11.41
CA ARG A 94 2.11 -2.96 10.66
C ARG A 94 1.13 -3.18 9.52
N VAL A 95 1.67 -3.36 8.31
CA VAL A 95 0.89 -3.81 7.15
C VAL A 95 0.63 -5.31 7.31
N ASN A 96 -0.53 -5.66 7.86
CA ASN A 96 -0.89 -7.07 8.15
C ASN A 96 -1.45 -7.83 6.93
N THR A 97 -1.36 -7.31 5.73
CA THR A 97 -1.96 -7.96 4.55
C THR A 97 -0.95 -8.77 3.76
N HIS A 98 -0.93 -10.08 3.98
CA HIS A 98 -0.23 -11.05 3.13
C HIS A 98 -1.00 -11.36 1.82
N ASN A 99 -2.23 -10.87 1.67
CA ASN A 99 -3.03 -11.12 0.48
C ASN A 99 -2.60 -10.21 -0.68
N PRO A 100 -2.00 -10.76 -1.75
CA PRO A 100 -1.53 -9.98 -2.89
C PRO A 100 -2.64 -9.35 -3.72
N ARG A 101 -3.91 -9.69 -3.48
CA ARG A 101 -5.08 -9.10 -4.14
C ARG A 101 -5.68 -7.92 -3.36
N SER A 102 -5.29 -7.72 -2.09
CA SER A 102 -5.80 -6.63 -1.26
C SER A 102 -5.41 -5.26 -1.82
N THR A 103 -6.38 -4.36 -1.88
CA THR A 103 -6.23 -2.99 -2.37
C THR A 103 -6.77 -1.99 -1.35
N VAL A 104 -6.46 -0.71 -1.50
CA VAL A 104 -7.06 0.37 -0.71
C VAL A 104 -8.59 0.26 -0.74
N GLY A 105 -9.19 0.05 -1.92
CA GLY A 105 -10.64 -0.07 -2.06
C GLY A 105 -11.25 -1.22 -1.29
N THR A 106 -10.57 -2.38 -1.23
CA THR A 106 -11.06 -3.54 -0.45
C THR A 106 -10.83 -3.37 1.05
N SER A 107 -9.72 -2.73 1.44
CA SER A 107 -9.42 -2.46 2.85
C SER A 107 -10.34 -1.42 3.48
N THR A 108 -10.87 -0.50 2.67
CA THR A 108 -11.82 0.56 3.10
C THR A 108 -13.28 0.18 2.89
N GLU A 109 -13.56 -1.01 2.36
CA GLU A 109 -14.88 -1.50 1.96
C GLU A 109 -15.55 -0.67 0.85
N ILE A 110 -14.92 0.41 0.36
CA ILE A 110 -15.48 1.26 -0.70
C ILE A 110 -15.72 0.44 -1.97
N TYR A 111 -14.83 -0.51 -2.27
CA TYR A 111 -14.96 -1.36 -3.44
C TYR A 111 -16.24 -2.23 -3.40
N ASP A 112 -16.67 -2.67 -2.23
CA ASP A 112 -17.89 -3.47 -2.06
C ASP A 112 -19.13 -2.63 -2.32
N TYR A 113 -19.16 -1.37 -1.87
CA TYR A 113 -20.22 -0.44 -2.20
C TYR A 113 -20.24 -0.07 -3.69
N LEU A 114 -19.07 0.06 -4.33
CA LEU A 114 -18.98 0.31 -5.77
C LEU A 114 -19.52 -0.86 -6.59
N LYS A 115 -19.20 -2.11 -6.24
CA LYS A 115 -19.77 -3.30 -6.89
C LYS A 115 -21.29 -3.30 -6.79
N LEU A 116 -21.82 -3.03 -5.60
CA LEU A 116 -23.26 -2.94 -5.37
C LEU A 116 -23.90 -1.81 -6.19
N LEU A 117 -23.26 -0.67 -6.28
CA LEU A 117 -23.72 0.47 -7.07
C LEU A 117 -23.82 0.10 -8.56
N TYR A 118 -22.75 -0.48 -9.13
CA TYR A 118 -22.74 -0.90 -10.53
C TYR A 118 -23.76 -2.02 -10.82
N ALA A 119 -24.00 -2.91 -9.87
CA ALA A 119 -25.02 -3.95 -9.99
C ALA A 119 -26.46 -3.39 -9.97
N ARG A 120 -26.71 -2.23 -9.30
CA ARG A 120 -28.05 -1.66 -9.13
C ARG A 120 -28.44 -0.63 -10.19
N ILE A 121 -27.50 0.22 -10.59
CA ILE A 121 -27.76 1.34 -11.50
C ILE A 121 -26.82 1.37 -12.72
N GLY A 122 -25.92 0.42 -12.85
CA GLY A 122 -25.01 0.33 -13.99
C GLY A 122 -25.74 0.01 -15.29
N LEU A 123 -25.42 0.75 -16.36
CA LEU A 123 -25.98 0.56 -17.68
C LEU A 123 -24.96 -0.13 -18.58
N THR A 124 -25.38 -1.22 -19.23
CA THR A 124 -24.53 -1.97 -20.17
C THR A 124 -24.60 -1.34 -21.56
N TYR A 125 -23.44 -1.22 -22.20
CA TYR A 125 -23.31 -0.68 -23.56
C TYR A 125 -22.63 -1.71 -24.46
N SER A 126 -23.14 -1.84 -25.68
CA SER A 126 -22.50 -2.70 -26.68
C SER A 126 -21.12 -2.17 -27.08
N PRO A 127 -20.07 -3.01 -27.09
CA PRO A 127 -18.73 -2.61 -27.56
C PRO A 127 -18.65 -2.37 -29.07
N ILE A 128 -19.66 -2.80 -29.85
CA ILE A 128 -19.71 -2.65 -31.31
C ILE A 128 -20.38 -1.33 -31.70
N SER A 129 -21.63 -1.13 -31.29
CA SER A 129 -22.44 0.05 -31.67
C SER A 129 -22.35 1.19 -30.67
N GLY A 130 -21.92 0.92 -29.42
CA GLY A 130 -21.99 1.89 -28.35
C GLY A 130 -23.40 2.15 -27.81
N ASN A 131 -24.40 1.43 -28.29
CA ASN A 131 -25.77 1.59 -27.85
C ASN A 131 -26.01 0.92 -26.50
N LYS A 132 -26.97 1.46 -25.75
CA LYS A 132 -27.40 0.87 -24.48
C LYS A 132 -28.08 -0.48 -24.74
N VAL A 133 -27.65 -1.50 -24.01
CA VAL A 133 -28.28 -2.81 -24.02
C VAL A 133 -29.49 -2.78 -23.09
N THR A 134 -30.64 -3.08 -23.64
CA THR A 134 -31.92 -3.11 -22.90
C THR A 134 -32.59 -4.44 -23.07
N LYS A 135 -33.22 -4.91 -22.01
CA LYS A 135 -34.14 -6.03 -22.02
C LYS A 135 -35.53 -5.47 -22.05
N HIS A 136 -36.30 -5.84 -23.05
CA HIS A 136 -37.65 -5.35 -23.19
C HIS A 136 -38.65 -6.35 -22.57
N SER A 137 -39.53 -5.84 -21.75
CA SER A 137 -40.67 -6.60 -21.23
C SER A 137 -41.87 -6.56 -22.21
N VAL A 138 -42.85 -7.38 -21.95
CA VAL A 138 -44.14 -7.31 -22.73
C VAL A 138 -44.75 -5.94 -22.57
N SER A 139 -44.71 -5.37 -21.36
CA SER A 139 -45.22 -4.01 -21.12
C SER A 139 -44.51 -2.94 -21.95
N ASP A 140 -43.18 -2.98 -22.07
CA ASP A 140 -42.42 -2.00 -22.86
C ASP A 140 -42.84 -2.03 -24.35
N VAL A 141 -43.12 -3.23 -24.89
CA VAL A 141 -43.60 -3.35 -26.28
C VAL A 141 -45.02 -2.84 -26.40
N VAL A 142 -45.90 -3.15 -25.44
CA VAL A 142 -47.28 -2.63 -25.43
C VAL A 142 -47.29 -1.12 -25.32
N ASP A 143 -46.46 -0.52 -24.45
CA ASP A 143 -46.32 0.93 -24.30
C ASP A 143 -45.81 1.57 -25.60
N PHE A 144 -44.86 0.92 -26.29
CA PHE A 144 -44.43 1.37 -27.59
C PHE A 144 -45.54 1.31 -28.62
N ILE A 145 -46.34 0.25 -28.66
CA ILE A 145 -47.52 0.11 -29.55
C ILE A 145 -48.50 1.23 -29.26
N ALA A 146 -48.80 1.49 -27.97
CA ALA A 146 -49.75 2.51 -27.53
C ALA A 146 -49.22 3.95 -27.69
N SER A 147 -47.92 4.18 -27.94
CA SER A 147 -47.37 5.50 -28.21
C SER A 147 -47.81 6.10 -29.55
N TYR A 148 -48.37 5.30 -30.42
CA TYR A 148 -48.86 5.75 -31.71
C TYR A 148 -50.35 6.13 -31.68
N PRO A 149 -50.77 7.11 -32.54
CA PRO A 149 -52.16 7.55 -32.61
C PRO A 149 -53.15 6.46 -32.94
N ASP A 150 -54.41 6.58 -32.48
CA ASP A 150 -55.51 5.70 -32.81
C ASP A 150 -55.69 5.55 -34.35
N GLY A 151 -55.90 4.32 -34.82
CA GLY A 151 -56.06 4.02 -36.25
C GLY A 151 -54.75 3.73 -36.98
N THR A 152 -53.53 3.94 -36.35
CA THR A 152 -52.26 3.57 -36.97
C THR A 152 -52.17 2.07 -37.20
N LYS A 153 -51.85 1.69 -38.45
CA LYS A 153 -51.72 0.27 -38.79
C LYS A 153 -50.41 -0.30 -38.28
N GLN A 154 -50.49 -1.37 -37.50
CA GLN A 154 -49.31 -2.07 -36.99
C GLN A 154 -49.43 -3.58 -37.15
N MET A 155 -48.31 -4.27 -37.05
CA MET A 155 -48.21 -5.70 -37.15
C MET A 155 -47.14 -6.25 -36.20
N ILE A 156 -47.48 -7.25 -35.41
CA ILE A 156 -46.53 -7.96 -34.54
C ILE A 156 -46.01 -9.18 -35.31
N LEU A 157 -44.70 -9.28 -35.36
CA LEU A 157 -43.99 -10.33 -36.07
C LEU A 157 -43.02 -11.06 -35.16
N ALA A 158 -42.78 -12.32 -35.40
CA ALA A 158 -41.74 -13.10 -34.75
C ALA A 158 -40.77 -13.68 -35.79
N PRO A 159 -39.44 -13.56 -35.63
CA PRO A 159 -38.49 -14.17 -36.56
C PRO A 159 -38.54 -15.70 -36.45
N ILE A 160 -38.60 -16.39 -37.59
CA ILE A 160 -38.56 -17.83 -37.62
C ILE A 160 -37.10 -18.31 -37.63
N ASN A 161 -36.65 -18.85 -36.49
CA ASN A 161 -35.30 -19.38 -36.34
C ASN A 161 -35.32 -20.92 -36.57
N LEU A 162 -34.53 -21.40 -37.53
CA LEU A 162 -34.35 -22.84 -37.74
C LEU A 162 -33.34 -23.37 -36.71
N THR A 163 -33.71 -24.44 -36.03
CA THR A 163 -32.79 -25.19 -35.16
C THR A 163 -32.01 -26.18 -35.98
N ASN A 164 -30.77 -26.51 -35.55
CA ASN A 164 -29.93 -27.48 -36.23
C ASN A 164 -30.65 -28.82 -36.38
N GLY A 165 -30.88 -29.24 -37.63
CA GLY A 165 -31.55 -30.48 -37.99
C GLY A 165 -33.03 -30.37 -38.35
N THR A 166 -33.67 -29.18 -38.24
CA THR A 166 -35.07 -28.96 -38.63
C THR A 166 -35.09 -28.30 -40.02
N THR A 167 -35.81 -28.91 -40.96
CA THR A 167 -35.98 -28.26 -42.27
C THR A 167 -37.01 -27.13 -42.17
N PRO A 168 -36.91 -26.08 -43.04
CA PRO A 168 -37.89 -25.00 -43.08
C PRO A 168 -39.33 -25.51 -43.25
N GLU A 169 -39.53 -26.58 -44.07
CA GLU A 169 -40.83 -27.19 -44.28
C GLU A 169 -41.39 -27.79 -42.98
N GLN A 170 -40.58 -28.54 -42.23
CA GLN A 170 -41.01 -29.13 -40.95
C GLN A 170 -41.38 -28.04 -39.92
N LYS A 171 -40.63 -26.89 -39.87
CA LYS A 171 -41.00 -25.80 -38.99
C LYS A 171 -42.31 -25.13 -39.42
N LEU A 172 -42.56 -24.94 -40.70
CA LEU A 172 -43.82 -24.38 -41.19
C LEU A 172 -45.01 -25.32 -40.92
N ASP A 173 -44.85 -26.63 -41.09
CA ASP A 173 -45.87 -27.60 -40.76
C ASP A 173 -46.19 -27.61 -39.25
N SER A 174 -45.19 -27.46 -38.40
CA SER A 174 -45.38 -27.26 -36.95
C SER A 174 -46.21 -26.02 -36.66
N LEU A 175 -45.77 -24.85 -37.18
CA LEU A 175 -46.47 -23.56 -36.97
C LEU A 175 -47.92 -23.61 -37.49
N SER A 176 -48.17 -24.31 -38.62
CA SER A 176 -49.51 -24.51 -39.17
C SER A 176 -50.35 -25.35 -38.21
N SER A 177 -49.79 -26.39 -37.59
CA SER A 177 -50.48 -27.26 -36.63
C SER A 177 -50.79 -26.55 -35.30
N GLU A 178 -49.99 -25.52 -34.94
CA GLU A 178 -50.18 -24.63 -33.80
C GLU A 178 -51.23 -23.54 -34.05
N GLY A 179 -51.75 -23.45 -35.28
CA GLY A 179 -52.86 -22.54 -35.65
C GLY A 179 -52.41 -21.25 -36.32
N PHE A 180 -51.13 -21.08 -36.60
CA PHE A 180 -50.66 -19.89 -37.33
C PHE A 180 -50.96 -20.05 -38.83
N THR A 181 -51.42 -18.94 -39.45
CA THR A 181 -51.88 -18.97 -40.83
C THR A 181 -51.06 -18.16 -41.80
N ARG A 182 -50.23 -17.25 -41.34
CA ARG A 182 -49.50 -16.26 -42.16
C ARG A 182 -48.07 -16.11 -41.79
N ILE A 183 -47.23 -15.97 -42.79
CA ILE A 183 -45.84 -15.62 -42.67
C ILE A 183 -45.50 -14.43 -43.57
N GLU A 184 -44.46 -13.74 -43.25
CA GLU A 184 -43.87 -12.66 -44.06
C GLU A 184 -42.55 -13.12 -44.66
N LEU A 185 -42.43 -12.91 -45.97
CA LEU A 185 -41.24 -13.12 -46.76
C LEU A 185 -40.97 -11.86 -47.58
N GLU A 186 -39.79 -11.22 -47.40
CA GLU A 186 -39.40 -10.01 -48.15
C GLU A 186 -40.50 -8.92 -48.21
N ASN A 187 -41.17 -8.67 -47.09
CA ASN A 187 -42.25 -7.71 -46.91
C ASN A 187 -43.59 -8.12 -47.57
N GLN A 188 -43.69 -9.33 -48.10
CA GLN A 188 -44.95 -9.88 -48.63
C GLN A 188 -45.54 -10.86 -47.61
N ILE A 189 -46.83 -10.71 -47.33
CA ILE A 189 -47.53 -11.59 -46.39
C ILE A 189 -48.17 -12.72 -47.21
N LEU A 190 -47.73 -13.93 -46.94
CA LEU A 190 -48.19 -15.15 -47.60
C LEU A 190 -48.87 -16.09 -46.60
N ARG A 191 -49.74 -16.94 -47.09
CA ARG A 191 -50.34 -18.01 -46.23
C ARG A 191 -49.32 -19.15 -46.11
N ILE A 192 -49.20 -19.74 -44.91
CA ILE A 192 -48.29 -20.86 -44.63
C ILE A 192 -48.49 -22.06 -45.56
N ASP A 193 -49.74 -22.33 -45.99
CA ASP A 193 -50.16 -23.43 -46.85
C ASP A 193 -50.00 -23.14 -48.35
N SER A 194 -49.56 -21.95 -48.75
CA SER A 194 -49.44 -21.54 -50.14
C SER A 194 -48.27 -22.24 -50.87
N LYS A 195 -48.53 -22.59 -52.18
CA LYS A 195 -47.50 -23.20 -53.01
C LYS A 195 -46.31 -22.35 -53.31
N GLU A 196 -46.50 -21.04 -53.26
CA GLU A 196 -45.43 -20.01 -53.42
C GLU A 196 -44.34 -20.09 -52.39
N ILE A 197 -44.67 -20.34 -51.12
CA ILE A 197 -43.69 -20.48 -50.03
C ILE A 197 -42.78 -21.69 -50.26
N ARG A 198 -43.32 -22.84 -50.73
CA ARG A 198 -42.55 -24.04 -50.93
C ARG A 198 -41.53 -23.89 -52.08
N GLN A 199 -41.79 -23.01 -53.08
CA GLN A 199 -40.85 -22.68 -54.16
C GLN A 199 -39.70 -21.78 -53.63
N TRP A 200 -39.99 -20.85 -52.66
CA TRP A 200 -38.99 -19.94 -52.06
C TRP A 200 -38.12 -20.60 -51.00
N LEU A 201 -38.58 -21.65 -50.33
CA LEU A 201 -37.82 -22.40 -49.33
C LEU A 201 -36.57 -23.07 -49.91
N SER A 202 -36.49 -23.27 -51.20
CA SER A 202 -35.31 -23.78 -51.91
C SER A 202 -34.22 -22.74 -52.12
N ILE A 203 -34.50 -21.45 -51.81
CA ILE A 203 -33.56 -20.36 -51.92
C ILE A 203 -32.92 -20.14 -50.55
N SER A 204 -31.67 -20.56 -50.40
CA SER A 204 -30.87 -20.40 -49.20
C SER A 204 -30.76 -18.94 -48.81
N GLY A 205 -31.21 -18.55 -47.60
CA GLY A 205 -30.97 -17.21 -47.00
C GLY A 205 -32.20 -16.33 -46.78
N ALA A 206 -33.43 -16.79 -47.11
CA ALA A 206 -34.66 -16.00 -46.91
C ALA A 206 -34.94 -15.79 -45.39
N LYS A 207 -35.05 -14.53 -44.93
CA LYS A 207 -35.48 -14.18 -43.57
C LYS A 207 -37.00 -14.30 -43.48
N LEU A 208 -37.48 -15.40 -42.90
CA LEU A 208 -38.91 -15.65 -42.67
C LEU A 208 -39.32 -15.02 -41.33
N LYS A 209 -40.45 -14.32 -41.30
CA LYS A 209 -41.08 -13.80 -40.09
C LYS A 209 -42.50 -14.36 -39.96
N LEU A 210 -42.86 -14.84 -38.79
CA LEU A 210 -44.21 -15.26 -38.45
C LEU A 210 -45.07 -14.03 -38.15
N VAL A 211 -46.24 -13.94 -38.79
CA VAL A 211 -47.21 -12.87 -38.49
C VAL A 211 -48.07 -13.34 -37.31
N ILE A 212 -47.90 -12.70 -36.15
CA ILE A 212 -48.66 -13.04 -34.95
C ILE A 212 -49.98 -12.33 -34.94
N ASP A 213 -49.94 -10.99 -35.09
CA ASP A 213 -51.18 -10.19 -35.08
C ASP A 213 -51.07 -8.99 -36.03
N ARG A 214 -52.26 -8.48 -36.48
CA ARG A 214 -52.35 -7.28 -37.32
C ARG A 214 -53.55 -6.48 -36.84
N TYR A 215 -53.36 -5.19 -36.56
CA TYR A 215 -54.39 -4.35 -35.98
C TYR A 215 -54.16 -2.87 -36.34
N ASN A 216 -55.17 -2.11 -36.04
CA ASN A 216 -55.09 -0.66 -35.93
C ASN A 216 -55.01 -0.30 -34.45
N VAL A 217 -54.12 0.61 -34.09
CA VAL A 217 -53.94 1.02 -32.71
C VAL A 217 -55.23 1.55 -32.10
N SER A 218 -55.56 1.10 -30.91
CA SER A 218 -56.59 1.63 -30.03
C SER A 218 -56.06 1.67 -28.61
N HIS A 219 -56.59 2.56 -27.77
CA HIS A 219 -56.16 2.71 -26.37
C HIS A 219 -57.15 2.06 -25.37
N ASP A 220 -58.06 1.18 -25.89
CA ASP A 220 -58.97 0.43 -25.05
C ASP A 220 -58.27 -0.66 -24.27
N GLU A 221 -58.73 -0.93 -23.03
CA GLU A 221 -58.15 -2.00 -22.19
C GLU A 221 -58.17 -3.38 -22.85
N ASP A 222 -59.25 -3.72 -23.57
CA ASP A 222 -59.35 -4.99 -24.29
C ASP A 222 -58.30 -5.12 -25.42
N PHE A 223 -58.03 -4.01 -26.09
CA PHE A 223 -56.99 -3.96 -27.13
C PHE A 223 -55.57 -4.13 -26.52
N LEU A 224 -55.24 -3.39 -25.43
CA LEU A 224 -53.98 -3.50 -24.76
C LEU A 224 -53.70 -4.92 -24.23
N SER A 225 -54.74 -5.53 -23.65
CA SER A 225 -54.65 -6.95 -23.18
C SER A 225 -54.37 -7.90 -24.33
N ARG A 226 -55.11 -7.75 -25.47
CA ARG A 226 -54.85 -8.55 -26.66
C ARG A 226 -53.44 -8.35 -27.22
N CYS A 227 -52.96 -7.09 -27.25
CA CYS A 227 -51.60 -6.80 -27.67
C CYS A 227 -50.56 -7.50 -26.75
N ALA A 228 -50.79 -7.48 -25.43
CA ALA A 228 -49.93 -8.18 -24.48
C ALA A 228 -49.84 -9.68 -24.77
N ASP A 229 -50.96 -10.34 -25.01
CA ASP A 229 -51.00 -11.78 -25.38
C ASP A 229 -50.26 -12.03 -26.71
N SER A 230 -50.46 -11.16 -27.69
CA SER A 230 -49.83 -11.26 -29.00
C SER A 230 -48.29 -11.05 -28.92
N VAL A 231 -47.85 -10.08 -28.10
CA VAL A 231 -46.41 -9.82 -27.85
C VAL A 231 -45.79 -10.99 -27.08
N GLN A 232 -46.48 -11.55 -26.10
CA GLN A 232 -46.03 -12.74 -25.37
C GLN A 232 -45.84 -13.92 -26.30
N THR A 233 -46.82 -14.14 -27.20
CA THR A 233 -46.75 -15.17 -28.25
C THR A 233 -45.56 -14.90 -29.20
N ALA A 234 -45.36 -13.65 -29.60
CA ALA A 234 -44.23 -13.27 -30.45
C ALA A 234 -42.87 -13.56 -29.81
N PHE A 235 -42.69 -13.26 -28.50
CA PHE A 235 -41.47 -13.60 -27.78
C PHE A 235 -41.29 -15.13 -27.64
N ALA A 236 -42.35 -15.87 -27.43
CA ALA A 236 -42.27 -17.33 -27.33
C ALA A 236 -41.80 -17.95 -28.68
N GLU A 237 -42.44 -17.60 -29.79
CA GLU A 237 -42.13 -18.17 -31.12
C GLU A 237 -40.85 -17.58 -31.71
N GLY A 238 -40.58 -16.31 -31.48
CA GLY A 238 -39.39 -15.63 -31.96
C GLY A 238 -38.13 -15.88 -31.16
N LYS A 239 -38.12 -16.89 -30.25
CA LYS A 239 -37.00 -17.15 -29.31
C LYS A 239 -36.53 -15.88 -28.61
N SER A 240 -37.47 -15.22 -27.93
CA SER A 240 -37.25 -14.00 -27.16
C SER A 240 -37.14 -12.71 -27.99
N THR A 241 -37.44 -12.76 -29.28
CA THR A 241 -37.42 -11.59 -30.18
C THR A 241 -38.82 -11.31 -30.68
N CYS A 242 -39.28 -10.07 -30.59
CA CYS A 242 -40.52 -9.57 -31.17
C CYS A 242 -40.20 -8.38 -32.09
N ILE A 243 -40.90 -8.28 -33.20
CA ILE A 243 -40.74 -7.19 -34.17
C ILE A 243 -42.10 -6.51 -34.30
N VAL A 244 -42.14 -5.19 -34.11
CA VAL A 244 -43.33 -4.41 -34.39
C VAL A 244 -43.09 -3.61 -35.66
N ALA A 245 -43.89 -3.89 -36.68
CA ALA A 245 -43.87 -3.16 -37.94
C ALA A 245 -44.99 -2.12 -37.91
N VAL A 246 -44.63 -0.87 -38.05
CA VAL A 246 -45.54 0.30 -38.09
C VAL A 246 -45.62 0.83 -39.51
N PHE A 247 -46.84 1.17 -39.96
CA PHE A 247 -47.09 1.71 -41.31
C PHE A 247 -47.56 3.15 -41.20
N GLU A 248 -46.71 4.09 -41.58
CA GLU A 248 -46.96 5.54 -41.62
C GLU A 248 -46.63 6.07 -43.01
N ASP A 249 -47.57 6.84 -43.62
CA ASP A 249 -47.36 7.56 -44.88
C ASP A 249 -46.66 6.75 -45.98
N ASP A 250 -47.12 5.51 -46.25
CA ASP A 250 -46.53 4.56 -47.16
C ASP A 250 -45.10 4.08 -46.83
N LYS A 251 -44.59 4.45 -45.62
CA LYS A 251 -43.32 3.94 -45.09
C LYS A 251 -43.58 2.85 -44.05
N ARG A 252 -42.77 1.85 -44.08
CA ARG A 252 -42.76 0.79 -43.07
C ARG A 252 -41.55 0.96 -42.19
N ILE A 253 -41.77 1.04 -40.89
CA ILE A 253 -40.72 1.12 -39.85
C ILE A 253 -40.79 -0.18 -39.04
N GLU A 254 -39.71 -0.90 -38.96
CA GLU A 254 -39.59 -2.08 -38.11
C GLU A 254 -38.77 -1.76 -36.87
N THR A 255 -39.31 -2.03 -35.69
CA THR A 255 -38.64 -1.92 -34.40
C THR A 255 -38.48 -3.31 -33.81
N PHE A 256 -37.27 -3.64 -33.41
CA PHE A 256 -36.89 -4.93 -32.85
C PHE A 256 -36.88 -4.85 -31.32
N PHE A 257 -37.53 -5.80 -30.66
CA PHE A 257 -37.56 -5.94 -29.22
C PHE A 257 -37.02 -7.31 -28.84
N SER A 258 -36.21 -7.40 -27.84
CA SER A 258 -35.70 -8.65 -27.30
C SER A 258 -35.89 -8.71 -25.79
N CYS A 259 -36.42 -9.80 -25.27
CA CYS A 259 -36.43 -10.05 -23.83
C CYS A 259 -35.14 -10.72 -23.33
N ARG A 260 -34.17 -10.95 -24.24
CA ARG A 260 -32.81 -11.28 -23.87
C ARG A 260 -31.99 -9.99 -23.65
N PHE A 261 -31.01 -10.08 -22.80
CA PHE A 261 -30.06 -9.01 -22.62
C PHE A 261 -28.97 -9.08 -23.69
N GLU A 262 -29.32 -8.67 -24.92
CA GLU A 262 -28.48 -8.80 -26.10
C GLU A 262 -28.52 -7.55 -26.97
N ALA A 263 -27.40 -7.25 -27.64
CA ALA A 263 -27.30 -6.22 -28.66
C ALA A 263 -26.22 -6.61 -29.67
N ASP A 264 -26.38 -6.21 -30.93
CA ASP A 264 -25.43 -6.47 -32.05
C ASP A 264 -25.03 -7.96 -32.19
N GLY A 265 -25.92 -8.90 -31.83
CA GLY A 265 -25.65 -10.32 -31.86
C GLY A 265 -24.77 -10.86 -30.72
N ILE A 266 -24.48 -10.04 -29.70
CA ILE A 266 -23.77 -10.44 -28.49
C ILE A 266 -24.78 -10.54 -27.35
N GLU A 267 -24.78 -11.66 -26.64
CA GLU A 267 -25.52 -11.84 -25.40
C GLU A 267 -24.66 -11.35 -24.24
N PHE A 268 -25.21 -10.46 -23.39
CA PHE A 268 -24.53 -9.85 -22.27
C PHE A 268 -24.99 -10.47 -20.95
N GLU A 269 -24.11 -10.50 -19.96
CA GLU A 269 -24.51 -10.79 -18.57
C GLU A 269 -25.21 -9.57 -17.95
N GLU A 270 -26.34 -9.80 -17.26
CA GLU A 270 -26.99 -8.75 -16.48
C GLU A 270 -26.05 -8.33 -15.34
N PRO A 271 -25.89 -7.00 -15.08
CA PRO A 271 -25.03 -6.49 -14.03
C PRO A 271 -25.39 -7.09 -12.68
N ASN A 272 -24.45 -7.78 -12.05
CA ASN A 272 -24.56 -8.34 -10.71
C ASN A 272 -23.26 -8.12 -9.92
N GLU A 273 -23.28 -8.27 -8.60
CA GLU A 273 -22.12 -8.00 -7.75
C GLU A 273 -20.93 -8.91 -8.05
N HIS A 274 -21.16 -10.14 -8.53
CA HIS A 274 -20.10 -11.09 -8.85
C HIS A 274 -19.32 -10.70 -10.11
N LEU A 275 -19.98 -10.12 -11.09
CA LEU A 275 -19.38 -9.61 -12.33
C LEU A 275 -18.28 -8.55 -12.04
N PHE A 276 -18.48 -7.77 -10.98
CA PHE A 276 -17.55 -6.70 -10.57
C PHE A 276 -16.55 -7.12 -9.49
N SER A 277 -16.49 -8.40 -9.14
CA SER A 277 -15.57 -8.90 -8.10
C SER A 277 -14.36 -9.60 -8.73
N PHE A 278 -13.18 -8.99 -8.60
CA PHE A 278 -11.93 -9.62 -9.04
C PHE A 278 -11.49 -10.78 -8.14
N ASN A 279 -12.14 -10.99 -6.99
CA ASN A 279 -11.92 -12.15 -6.11
C ASN A 279 -12.85 -13.32 -6.43
N ASN A 280 -13.83 -13.11 -7.33
CA ASN A 280 -14.77 -14.14 -7.77
C ASN A 280 -14.41 -14.59 -9.20
N PRO A 281 -14.38 -15.88 -9.51
CA PRO A 281 -14.10 -16.40 -10.87
C PRO A 281 -15.02 -15.83 -11.96
N LEU A 282 -16.26 -15.46 -11.62
CA LEU A 282 -17.22 -14.87 -12.57
C LEU A 282 -16.84 -13.45 -13.00
N GLY A 283 -16.16 -12.68 -12.13
CA GLY A 283 -15.77 -11.30 -12.42
C GLY A 283 -14.28 -11.13 -12.70
N ALA A 284 -13.45 -12.05 -12.25
CA ALA A 284 -12.01 -11.98 -12.43
C ALA A 284 -11.60 -12.19 -13.90
N CYS A 285 -10.59 -11.47 -14.35
CA CYS A 285 -9.95 -11.72 -15.63
C CYS A 285 -9.45 -13.18 -15.70
N PRO A 286 -9.84 -13.97 -16.71
CA PRO A 286 -9.50 -15.39 -16.77
C PRO A 286 -7.99 -15.65 -16.88
N ARG A 287 -7.22 -14.72 -17.46
CA ARG A 287 -5.77 -14.86 -17.63
C ARG A 287 -4.96 -14.59 -16.38
N CYS A 288 -5.32 -13.57 -15.62
CA CYS A 288 -4.57 -13.19 -14.40
C CYS A 288 -5.32 -13.52 -13.11
N GLU A 289 -6.49 -14.13 -13.18
CA GLU A 289 -7.30 -14.54 -12.02
C GLU A 289 -7.51 -13.42 -10.99
N GLY A 290 -7.66 -12.18 -11.46
CA GLY A 290 -7.86 -11.01 -10.61
C GLY A 290 -6.58 -10.38 -10.02
N TYR A 291 -5.38 -10.88 -10.35
CA TYR A 291 -4.12 -10.28 -9.89
C TYR A 291 -3.74 -9.01 -10.66
N GLY A 292 -4.23 -8.83 -11.89
CA GLY A 292 -3.87 -7.71 -12.77
C GLY A 292 -2.47 -7.83 -13.40
N LYS A 293 -1.66 -8.79 -12.94
CA LYS A 293 -0.31 -9.07 -13.42
C LYS A 293 -0.16 -10.56 -13.72
N VAL A 294 0.73 -10.87 -14.67
CA VAL A 294 1.10 -12.24 -15.05
C VAL A 294 2.62 -12.35 -15.06
N ILE A 295 3.12 -13.57 -14.97
CA ILE A 295 4.54 -13.82 -15.22
C ILE A 295 4.73 -13.80 -16.73
N GLY A 296 5.54 -12.90 -17.23
CA GLY A 296 5.83 -12.71 -18.65
C GLY A 296 7.19 -12.08 -18.85
N ILE A 297 7.55 -11.80 -20.11
CA ILE A 297 8.80 -11.11 -20.44
C ILE A 297 8.68 -9.66 -19.97
N ASP A 298 9.56 -9.25 -19.06
CA ASP A 298 9.60 -7.91 -18.53
C ASP A 298 10.49 -7.01 -19.40
N GLU A 299 9.88 -6.04 -20.08
CA GLU A 299 10.58 -5.06 -20.88
C GLU A 299 11.76 -4.43 -20.13
N ASN A 300 11.61 -4.21 -18.85
CA ASN A 300 12.63 -3.57 -18.02
C ASN A 300 13.83 -4.49 -17.70
N LEU A 301 13.63 -5.79 -17.74
CA LEU A 301 14.71 -6.76 -17.68
C LEU A 301 15.39 -6.92 -19.04
N VAL A 302 14.64 -6.78 -20.13
CA VAL A 302 15.15 -6.83 -21.51
C VAL A 302 15.94 -5.56 -21.85
N VAL A 303 15.43 -4.38 -21.47
CA VAL A 303 16.05 -3.08 -21.65
C VAL A 303 16.28 -2.44 -20.27
N PRO A 304 17.32 -2.88 -19.53
CA PRO A 304 17.56 -2.43 -18.16
C PRO A 304 18.04 -0.99 -18.05
N ASP A 305 18.58 -0.45 -19.12
CA ASP A 305 19.01 0.94 -19.21
C ASP A 305 18.41 1.62 -20.45
N LYS A 306 17.33 2.37 -20.21
CA LYS A 306 16.62 3.06 -21.27
C LYS A 306 17.35 4.32 -21.78
N SER A 307 18.43 4.75 -21.12
CA SER A 307 19.29 5.85 -21.59
C SER A 307 20.25 5.42 -22.70
N LEU A 308 20.47 4.12 -22.85
CA LEU A 308 21.29 3.55 -23.92
C LEU A 308 20.48 3.45 -25.22
N SER A 309 21.18 3.53 -26.34
CA SER A 309 20.64 3.22 -27.65
C SER A 309 20.74 1.72 -27.96
N VAL A 310 20.02 1.24 -28.97
CA VAL A 310 20.15 -0.16 -29.42
C VAL A 310 21.58 -0.45 -29.87
N TYR A 311 22.24 0.55 -30.47
CA TYR A 311 23.65 0.46 -30.85
C TYR A 311 24.57 0.32 -29.63
N ASP A 312 24.28 1.00 -28.52
CA ASP A 312 25.06 1.00 -27.28
C ASP A 312 24.63 -0.12 -26.29
N ASP A 313 24.05 -1.21 -26.81
CA ASP A 313 23.64 -2.37 -26.03
C ASP A 313 22.50 -2.10 -25.03
N ALA A 314 21.51 -1.31 -25.38
CA ALA A 314 20.29 -1.18 -24.54
C ALA A 314 19.59 -2.51 -24.32
N VAL A 315 19.56 -3.39 -25.36
CA VAL A 315 18.91 -4.70 -25.32
C VAL A 315 19.83 -5.76 -24.68
N ALA A 316 19.57 -6.07 -23.41
CA ALA A 316 20.43 -6.95 -22.63
C ALA A 316 20.46 -8.41 -23.11
N CYS A 317 19.35 -8.91 -23.68
CA CYS A 317 19.25 -10.30 -24.15
C CYS A 317 20.06 -10.56 -25.44
N TRP A 318 20.46 -9.53 -26.13
CA TRP A 318 21.31 -9.63 -27.33
C TRP A 318 22.81 -9.51 -27.03
N LYS A 319 23.19 -9.32 -25.76
CA LYS A 319 24.61 -9.29 -25.33
C LYS A 319 25.22 -10.70 -25.34
N GLY A 320 26.48 -10.78 -25.68
CA GLY A 320 27.24 -12.03 -25.74
C GLY A 320 27.36 -12.61 -27.16
N GLU A 321 28.40 -13.42 -27.38
CA GLU A 321 28.82 -13.88 -28.70
C GLU A 321 27.71 -14.58 -29.51
N SER A 322 26.95 -15.45 -28.89
CA SER A 322 25.89 -16.25 -29.56
C SER A 322 24.61 -15.50 -29.85
N MET A 323 24.34 -14.39 -29.15
CA MET A 323 23.10 -13.60 -29.31
C MET A 323 23.31 -12.26 -29.99
N SER A 324 24.55 -11.80 -30.12
CA SER A 324 24.89 -10.55 -30.81
C SER A 324 24.53 -10.54 -32.30
N GLU A 325 24.33 -11.72 -32.89
CA GLU A 325 23.90 -11.86 -34.27
C GLU A 325 22.52 -11.22 -34.51
N TYR A 326 21.58 -11.33 -33.57
CA TYR A 326 20.26 -10.68 -33.65
C TYR A 326 20.39 -9.16 -33.68
N LYS A 327 21.28 -8.60 -32.83
CA LYS A 327 21.58 -7.15 -32.84
C LYS A 327 22.19 -6.74 -34.16
N ARG A 328 23.14 -7.52 -34.70
CA ARG A 328 23.80 -7.21 -35.98
C ARG A 328 22.81 -7.20 -37.13
N LEU A 329 21.94 -8.21 -37.23
CA LEU A 329 20.87 -8.29 -38.23
C LEU A 329 19.90 -7.10 -38.11
N PHE A 330 19.50 -6.76 -36.88
CA PHE A 330 18.64 -5.62 -36.64
C PHE A 330 19.28 -4.33 -37.16
N ILE A 331 20.55 -4.04 -36.82
CA ILE A 331 21.28 -2.85 -37.22
C ILE A 331 21.41 -2.78 -38.77
N GLN A 332 21.69 -3.93 -39.44
CA GLN A 332 21.80 -3.98 -40.89
C GLN A 332 20.49 -3.62 -41.63
N HIS A 333 19.36 -3.85 -41.03
CA HIS A 333 18.04 -3.58 -41.61
C HIS A 333 17.41 -2.28 -41.13
N ALA A 334 17.97 -1.66 -40.07
CA ALA A 334 17.39 -0.49 -39.40
C ALA A 334 17.14 0.70 -40.37
N ASP A 335 18.08 0.96 -41.27
CA ASP A 335 17.96 2.08 -42.25
C ASP A 335 16.76 1.92 -43.18
N ARG A 336 16.35 0.68 -43.53
CA ARG A 336 15.20 0.43 -44.39
C ARG A 336 13.88 0.84 -43.74
N TYR A 337 13.85 0.92 -42.41
CA TYR A 337 12.67 1.24 -41.62
C TYR A 337 12.81 2.57 -40.88
N ASN A 338 13.80 3.41 -41.27
CA ASN A 338 14.09 4.68 -40.60
C ASN A 338 14.25 4.56 -39.06
N PHE A 339 14.75 3.43 -38.55
CA PHE A 339 14.94 3.22 -37.16
C PHE A 339 16.19 3.92 -36.62
N PRO A 340 16.09 4.85 -35.64
CA PRO A 340 17.23 5.64 -35.16
C PRO A 340 18.05 4.82 -34.14
N ILE A 341 19.01 4.02 -34.63
CA ILE A 341 19.80 3.08 -33.82
C ILE A 341 20.64 3.73 -32.72
N HIS A 342 21.03 4.99 -32.87
CA HIS A 342 21.83 5.76 -31.90
C HIS A 342 20.98 6.57 -30.92
N LYS A 343 19.66 6.57 -31.09
CA LYS A 343 18.77 7.31 -30.20
C LYS A 343 18.51 6.49 -28.92
N PRO A 344 18.56 7.10 -27.73
CA PRO A 344 18.23 6.42 -26.49
C PRO A 344 16.84 5.76 -26.52
N TYR A 345 16.71 4.57 -25.92
CA TYR A 345 15.47 3.78 -25.96
C TYR A 345 14.24 4.57 -25.47
N HIS A 346 14.40 5.38 -24.41
CA HIS A 346 13.30 6.18 -23.85
C HIS A 346 12.81 7.29 -24.81
N GLN A 347 13.63 7.71 -25.78
CA GLN A 347 13.28 8.72 -26.78
C GLN A 347 12.73 8.13 -28.09
N LEU A 348 12.69 6.79 -28.21
CA LEU A 348 12.09 6.14 -29.36
C LEU A 348 10.57 6.37 -29.37
N SER A 349 10.00 6.58 -30.57
CA SER A 349 8.55 6.61 -30.74
C SER A 349 7.95 5.23 -30.46
N GLU A 350 6.66 5.18 -30.14
CA GLU A 350 5.96 3.90 -29.92
C GLU A 350 6.02 3.01 -31.17
N GLU A 351 5.97 3.57 -32.37
CA GLU A 351 6.15 2.83 -33.63
C GLU A 351 7.52 2.16 -33.69
N HIS A 352 8.60 2.88 -33.33
CA HIS A 352 9.94 2.29 -33.29
C HIS A 352 10.08 1.22 -32.21
N LYS A 353 9.47 1.41 -31.04
CA LYS A 353 9.45 0.37 -30.01
C LYS A 353 8.68 -0.87 -30.47
N LEU A 354 7.50 -0.70 -31.07
CA LEU A 354 6.72 -1.81 -31.63
C LEU A 354 7.51 -2.55 -32.72
N LEU A 355 8.23 -1.82 -33.58
CA LEU A 355 9.10 -2.43 -34.60
C LEU A 355 10.22 -3.27 -33.96
N LEU A 356 10.87 -2.78 -32.90
CA LEU A 356 11.91 -3.52 -32.20
C LEU A 356 11.34 -4.78 -31.52
N TRP A 357 10.14 -4.68 -30.95
CA TRP A 357 9.50 -5.80 -30.25
C TRP A 357 8.90 -6.84 -31.21
N ASN A 358 8.19 -6.44 -32.23
CA ASN A 358 7.47 -7.35 -33.10
C ASN A 358 8.29 -7.81 -34.32
N GLY A 359 9.38 -7.12 -34.63
CA GLY A 359 10.17 -7.43 -35.81
C GLY A 359 9.49 -7.07 -37.13
N ASN A 360 10.07 -7.54 -38.23
CA ASN A 360 9.51 -7.43 -39.59
C ASN A 360 10.14 -8.49 -40.51
N HIS A 361 9.72 -8.56 -41.76
CA HIS A 361 10.19 -9.54 -42.76
C HIS A 361 11.73 -9.62 -42.96
N GLY A 362 12.49 -8.65 -42.44
CA GLY A 362 13.97 -8.58 -42.61
C GLY A 362 14.74 -8.98 -41.37
N PHE A 363 14.11 -8.98 -40.17
CA PHE A 363 14.76 -9.31 -38.91
C PHE A 363 13.78 -9.82 -37.86
N VAL A 364 14.29 -10.62 -36.91
CA VAL A 364 13.52 -11.18 -35.79
C VAL A 364 13.38 -10.15 -34.68
N GLY A 365 12.13 -9.84 -34.31
CA GLY A 365 11.85 -8.97 -33.18
C GLY A 365 12.12 -9.63 -31.83
N LEU A 366 12.07 -8.84 -30.75
CA LEU A 366 12.25 -9.35 -29.39
C LEU A 366 11.17 -10.38 -29.01
N SER A 367 9.92 -10.17 -29.42
CA SER A 367 8.83 -11.11 -29.16
C SER A 367 9.09 -12.49 -29.78
N ASP A 368 9.51 -12.53 -31.05
CA ASP A 368 9.83 -13.79 -31.74
C ASP A 368 11.11 -14.43 -31.18
N PHE A 369 12.08 -13.62 -30.77
CA PHE A 369 13.26 -14.10 -30.07
C PHE A 369 12.89 -14.86 -28.79
N PHE A 370 12.01 -14.29 -27.96
CA PHE A 370 11.54 -14.95 -26.74
C PHE A 370 10.62 -16.14 -27.03
N ASN A 371 9.78 -16.11 -28.05
CA ASN A 371 8.99 -17.26 -28.50
C ASN A 371 9.92 -18.42 -28.88
N TYR A 372 10.99 -18.13 -29.63
CA TYR A 372 12.00 -19.14 -29.96
C TYR A 372 12.66 -19.75 -28.71
N LEU A 373 12.99 -18.93 -27.69
CA LEU A 373 13.53 -19.44 -26.43
C LEU A 373 12.49 -20.32 -25.69
N GLU A 374 11.23 -19.94 -25.75
CA GLU A 374 10.13 -20.69 -25.11
C GLU A 374 9.89 -22.05 -25.77
N GLU A 375 9.90 -22.13 -27.09
CA GLU A 375 9.84 -23.39 -27.84
C GLU A 375 10.99 -24.34 -27.48
N LYS A 376 12.17 -23.78 -27.22
CA LYS A 376 13.37 -24.55 -26.90
C LYS A 376 13.68 -24.65 -25.41
N LYS A 377 12.72 -24.35 -24.53
CA LYS A 377 12.89 -24.40 -23.05
C LYS A 377 13.26 -25.77 -22.49
N TYR A 378 13.15 -26.84 -23.27
CA TYR A 378 13.67 -28.16 -22.90
C TYR A 378 15.20 -28.18 -22.73
N LYS A 379 15.93 -27.24 -23.35
CA LYS A 379 17.37 -27.06 -23.15
C LYS A 379 17.61 -26.14 -21.94
N ILE A 380 18.42 -26.59 -21.00
CA ILE A 380 18.68 -25.89 -19.73
C ILE A 380 19.15 -24.45 -19.97
N GLN A 381 20.04 -24.22 -20.92
CA GLN A 381 20.59 -22.90 -21.24
C GLN A 381 19.51 -21.88 -21.65
N TYR A 382 18.55 -22.27 -22.48
CA TYR A 382 17.47 -21.40 -22.93
C TYR A 382 16.44 -21.16 -21.80
N ARG A 383 16.16 -22.18 -20.99
CA ARG A 383 15.30 -22.04 -19.81
C ARG A 383 15.90 -21.06 -18.79
N VAL A 384 17.20 -21.14 -18.51
CA VAL A 384 17.91 -20.21 -17.62
C VAL A 384 17.93 -18.81 -18.22
N MET A 385 18.16 -18.69 -19.53
CA MET A 385 18.12 -17.41 -20.22
C MET A 385 16.74 -16.78 -20.15
N LEU A 386 15.68 -17.53 -20.47
CA LEU A 386 14.29 -17.07 -20.40
C LEU A 386 13.95 -16.57 -18.97
N SER A 387 14.31 -17.35 -17.95
CA SER A 387 14.01 -17.01 -16.54
C SER A 387 14.65 -15.71 -16.06
N ARG A 388 15.74 -15.25 -16.69
CA ARG A 388 16.39 -13.95 -16.36
C ARG A 388 15.56 -12.75 -16.81
N TYR A 389 14.72 -12.93 -17.84
CA TYR A 389 13.92 -11.86 -18.42
C TYR A 389 12.42 -11.99 -18.07
N MET A 390 12.05 -13.04 -17.31
CA MET A 390 10.69 -13.19 -16.80
C MET A 390 10.50 -12.38 -15.52
N GLY A 391 9.43 -11.60 -15.50
CA GLY A 391 9.03 -10.77 -14.36
C GLY A 391 7.52 -10.70 -14.21
N LYS A 392 7.06 -9.93 -13.23
CA LYS A 392 5.63 -9.63 -13.05
C LYS A 392 5.24 -8.48 -13.99
N THR A 393 4.64 -8.81 -15.12
CA THR A 393 4.19 -7.84 -16.13
C THR A 393 2.68 -7.56 -16.00
N ILE A 394 2.24 -6.44 -16.54
CA ILE A 394 0.80 -6.12 -16.60
C ILE A 394 0.12 -7.18 -17.48
N CYS A 395 -1.03 -7.69 -17.01
CA CYS A 395 -1.80 -8.65 -17.78
C CYS A 395 -2.24 -8.05 -19.14
N PRO A 396 -1.88 -8.64 -20.28
CA PRO A 396 -2.20 -8.08 -21.59
C PRO A 396 -3.69 -8.14 -21.94
N GLU A 397 -4.47 -8.96 -21.26
CA GLU A 397 -5.91 -9.09 -21.48
C GLU A 397 -6.71 -8.01 -20.74
N CYS A 398 -6.50 -7.86 -19.44
CA CYS A 398 -7.23 -6.87 -18.64
C CYS A 398 -6.46 -5.55 -18.46
N LEU A 399 -5.23 -5.42 -18.97
CA LEU A 399 -4.39 -4.23 -18.86
C LEU A 399 -4.27 -3.69 -17.41
N GLY A 400 -4.17 -4.62 -16.44
CA GLY A 400 -4.09 -4.30 -15.02
C GLY A 400 -5.44 -4.05 -14.32
N LYS A 401 -6.55 -4.03 -15.05
CA LYS A 401 -7.91 -3.75 -14.53
C LYS A 401 -8.47 -4.89 -13.66
N ARG A 402 -7.88 -6.09 -13.69
CA ARG A 402 -8.22 -7.29 -12.89
C ARG A 402 -9.56 -7.95 -13.23
N LEU A 403 -10.50 -7.21 -13.77
CA LEU A 403 -11.82 -7.71 -14.16
C LEU A 403 -11.80 -8.23 -15.60
N ARG A 404 -12.77 -9.08 -15.92
CA ARG A 404 -13.04 -9.51 -17.28
C ARG A 404 -13.60 -8.37 -18.13
N LYS A 405 -13.54 -8.52 -19.46
CA LYS A 405 -13.96 -7.47 -20.40
C LYS A 405 -15.43 -7.07 -20.24
N GLU A 406 -16.30 -8.05 -19.96
CA GLU A 406 -17.75 -7.86 -19.80
C GLU A 406 -18.08 -6.85 -18.70
N ALA A 407 -17.31 -6.84 -17.61
CA ALA A 407 -17.47 -5.85 -16.56
C ALA A 407 -17.17 -4.40 -17.03
N THR A 408 -16.39 -4.22 -18.10
CA THR A 408 -16.06 -2.90 -18.65
C THR A 408 -17.12 -2.36 -19.61
N TYR A 409 -18.10 -3.18 -19.99
CA TYR A 409 -19.23 -2.72 -20.79
C TYR A 409 -20.27 -1.98 -19.96
N VAL A 410 -20.22 -2.15 -18.63
CA VAL A 410 -21.15 -1.50 -17.71
C VAL A 410 -20.60 -0.16 -17.25
N LYS A 411 -21.39 0.90 -17.37
CA LYS A 411 -20.98 2.26 -17.04
C LYS A 411 -22.02 2.95 -16.16
N ILE A 412 -21.52 3.88 -15.34
CA ILE A 412 -22.32 4.89 -14.62
C ILE A 412 -21.77 6.25 -15.04
N CYS A 413 -22.61 7.13 -15.62
CA CYS A 413 -22.18 8.45 -16.15
C CYS A 413 -20.89 8.31 -16.99
N ASP A 414 -20.90 7.40 -17.98
CA ASP A 414 -19.81 7.11 -18.93
C ASP A 414 -18.51 6.58 -18.31
N LYS A 415 -18.49 6.27 -17.01
CA LYS A 415 -17.33 5.68 -16.33
C LYS A 415 -17.53 4.22 -16.02
N THR A 416 -16.53 3.40 -16.33
CA THR A 416 -16.46 2.00 -15.92
C THR A 416 -15.91 1.88 -14.49
N LEU A 417 -16.20 0.77 -13.79
CA LEU A 417 -15.68 0.55 -12.45
C LEU A 417 -14.14 0.60 -12.37
N PRO A 418 -13.38 -0.06 -13.28
CA PRO A 418 -11.92 0.06 -13.28
C PRO A 418 -11.42 1.51 -13.41
N GLU A 419 -12.05 2.32 -14.25
CA GLU A 419 -11.66 3.73 -14.40
C GLU A 419 -11.90 4.53 -13.11
N LEU A 420 -12.99 4.26 -12.39
CA LEU A 420 -13.26 4.94 -11.13
C LEU A 420 -12.25 4.56 -10.04
N VAL A 421 -11.89 3.28 -9.92
CA VAL A 421 -10.96 2.85 -8.86
C VAL A 421 -9.51 3.27 -9.13
N ASP A 422 -9.17 3.62 -10.37
CA ASP A 422 -7.86 4.16 -10.74
C ASP A 422 -7.74 5.66 -10.48
N LEU A 423 -8.86 6.37 -10.32
CA LEU A 423 -8.85 7.80 -9.97
C LEU A 423 -8.24 8.04 -8.59
N PRO A 424 -7.51 9.15 -8.40
CA PRO A 424 -7.18 9.63 -7.07
C PRO A 424 -8.45 9.86 -6.23
N ILE A 425 -8.36 9.58 -4.91
CA ILE A 425 -9.48 9.71 -3.97
C ILE A 425 -10.14 11.10 -4.06
N SER A 426 -9.34 12.16 -4.22
CA SER A 426 -9.86 13.52 -4.41
C SER A 426 -10.76 13.67 -5.64
N ARG A 427 -10.36 13.13 -6.78
CA ARG A 427 -11.15 13.17 -8.02
C ARG A 427 -12.36 12.25 -7.95
N LEU A 428 -12.20 11.09 -7.32
CA LEU A 428 -13.29 10.15 -7.12
C LEU A 428 -14.39 10.76 -6.22
N HIS A 429 -14.00 11.47 -5.16
CA HIS A 429 -14.94 12.19 -4.30
C HIS A 429 -15.68 13.30 -5.07
N GLN A 430 -14.96 14.08 -5.90
CA GLN A 430 -15.59 15.09 -6.78
C GLN A 430 -16.58 14.45 -7.76
N PHE A 431 -16.24 13.32 -8.36
CA PHE A 431 -17.15 12.58 -9.24
C PHE A 431 -18.46 12.24 -8.54
N PHE A 432 -18.42 11.71 -7.30
CA PHE A 432 -19.62 11.39 -6.54
C PHE A 432 -20.41 12.62 -6.04
N GLN A 433 -19.77 13.77 -5.90
CA GLN A 433 -20.47 15.03 -5.59
C GLN A 433 -21.20 15.60 -6.80
N GLN A 434 -20.69 15.39 -8.01
CA GLN A 434 -21.22 15.92 -9.26
C GLN A 434 -22.07 14.90 -10.04
N LEU A 435 -22.37 13.75 -9.44
CA LEU A 435 -23.06 12.65 -10.10
C LEU A 435 -24.51 13.04 -10.42
N CYS A 436 -24.85 13.08 -11.71
CA CYS A 436 -26.21 13.32 -12.17
C CYS A 436 -26.92 12.00 -12.41
N LEU A 437 -27.96 11.75 -11.63
CA LEU A 437 -28.77 10.53 -11.69
C LEU A 437 -30.24 10.90 -11.95
N THR A 438 -30.96 9.98 -12.57
CA THR A 438 -32.42 10.07 -12.66
C THR A 438 -33.08 9.92 -11.27
N ASP A 439 -34.32 10.32 -11.13
CA ASP A 439 -35.07 10.20 -9.86
C ASP A 439 -35.15 8.76 -9.34
N TYR A 440 -35.26 7.79 -10.24
CA TYR A 440 -35.26 6.36 -9.90
C TYR A 440 -33.87 5.91 -9.40
N GLU A 441 -32.83 6.17 -10.16
CA GLU A 441 -31.45 5.82 -9.81
C GLU A 441 -31.04 6.46 -8.49
N SER A 442 -31.43 7.72 -8.29
CA SER A 442 -31.15 8.47 -7.05
C SER A 442 -31.81 7.80 -5.83
N LYS A 443 -33.07 7.36 -5.95
CA LYS A 443 -33.77 6.67 -4.85
C LYS A 443 -33.15 5.34 -4.52
N VAL A 444 -32.78 4.55 -5.53
CA VAL A 444 -32.19 3.20 -5.38
C VAL A 444 -30.77 3.29 -4.78
N SER A 445 -29.96 4.26 -5.21
CA SER A 445 -28.55 4.36 -4.87
C SER A 445 -28.24 5.29 -3.68
N LYS A 446 -29.20 6.03 -3.16
CA LYS A 446 -29.01 7.06 -2.13
C LYS A 446 -28.13 6.60 -0.97
N ARG A 447 -28.47 5.47 -0.35
CA ARG A 447 -27.71 4.95 0.80
C ARG A 447 -26.30 4.54 0.41
N ILE A 448 -26.14 3.89 -0.74
CA ILE A 448 -24.83 3.42 -1.23
C ILE A 448 -23.90 4.60 -1.49
N ILE A 449 -24.41 5.63 -2.18
CA ILE A 449 -23.64 6.84 -2.50
C ILE A 449 -23.26 7.59 -1.23
N THR A 450 -24.16 7.73 -0.27
CA THR A 450 -23.86 8.36 1.02
C THR A 450 -22.72 7.63 1.75
N GLU A 451 -22.75 6.31 1.79
CA GLU A 451 -21.67 5.54 2.41
C GLU A 451 -20.33 5.68 1.68
N ILE A 452 -20.34 5.69 0.33
CA ILE A 452 -19.13 5.93 -0.47
C ILE A 452 -18.57 7.33 -0.18
N GLN A 453 -19.41 8.36 -0.21
CA GLN A 453 -19.00 9.75 0.05
C GLN A 453 -18.44 9.94 1.45
N ASN A 454 -19.06 9.35 2.47
CA ASN A 454 -18.58 9.41 3.86
C ASN A 454 -17.17 8.77 3.97
N ARG A 455 -16.99 7.55 3.46
CA ARG A 455 -15.70 6.87 3.51
C ARG A 455 -14.61 7.60 2.72
N LEU A 456 -14.93 8.15 1.55
CA LEU A 456 -14.01 8.98 0.78
C LEU A 456 -13.64 10.25 1.54
N SER A 457 -14.59 10.90 2.22
CA SER A 457 -14.34 12.09 3.05
C SER A 457 -13.40 11.76 4.22
N TYR A 458 -13.58 10.62 4.88
CA TYR A 458 -12.64 10.19 5.94
C TYR A 458 -11.22 9.98 5.41
N LEU A 459 -11.06 9.37 4.22
CA LEU A 459 -9.75 9.21 3.58
C LEU A 459 -9.10 10.56 3.22
N LEU A 460 -9.90 11.53 2.78
CA LEU A 460 -9.43 12.91 2.53
C LEU A 460 -8.98 13.58 3.82
N ASN A 461 -9.76 13.45 4.88
CA ASN A 461 -9.48 14.04 6.19
C ASN A 461 -8.19 13.50 6.84
N VAL A 462 -7.80 12.25 6.54
CA VAL A 462 -6.51 11.69 6.99
C VAL A 462 -5.36 11.96 6.02
N GLY A 463 -5.53 12.84 5.02
CA GLY A 463 -4.47 13.27 4.11
C GLY A 463 -4.09 12.26 3.02
N LEU A 464 -5.00 11.35 2.63
CA LEU A 464 -4.77 10.31 1.63
C LEU A 464 -5.40 10.65 0.26
N SER A 465 -5.52 11.93 -0.07
CA SER A 465 -6.16 12.45 -1.29
C SER A 465 -5.56 11.93 -2.59
N TYR A 466 -4.27 11.61 -2.58
CA TYR A 466 -3.47 11.20 -3.74
C TYR A 466 -3.54 9.70 -4.04
N LEU A 467 -4.01 8.87 -3.12
CA LEU A 467 -4.12 7.43 -3.33
C LEU A 467 -5.24 7.09 -4.32
N SER A 468 -5.11 5.98 -5.03
CA SER A 468 -6.20 5.35 -5.79
C SER A 468 -6.71 4.11 -5.07
N LEU A 469 -7.98 3.76 -5.28
CA LEU A 469 -8.58 2.58 -4.68
C LEU A 469 -7.99 1.26 -5.19
N ASN A 470 -7.43 1.27 -6.41
CA ASN A 470 -6.78 0.11 -7.03
C ASN A 470 -5.35 -0.14 -6.52
N ARG A 471 -4.76 0.78 -5.75
CA ARG A 471 -3.40 0.61 -5.20
C ARG A 471 -3.35 -0.60 -4.26
N LEU A 472 -2.36 -1.46 -4.47
CA LEU A 472 -2.13 -2.65 -3.65
C LEU A 472 -1.78 -2.28 -2.20
N SER A 473 -2.43 -2.92 -1.23
CA SER A 473 -2.14 -2.72 0.19
C SER A 473 -0.69 -3.03 0.56
N SER A 474 -0.06 -3.99 -0.11
CA SER A 474 1.36 -4.35 0.07
C SER A 474 2.36 -3.27 -0.38
N THR A 475 1.92 -2.26 -1.11
CA THR A 475 2.77 -1.13 -1.59
C THR A 475 2.62 0.12 -0.74
N LEU A 476 1.78 0.07 0.28
CA LEU A 476 1.55 1.18 1.20
C LEU A 476 2.69 1.29 2.21
N SER A 477 3.02 2.51 2.60
CA SER A 477 3.86 2.75 3.78
C SER A 477 3.10 2.38 5.06
N GLY A 478 3.84 2.18 6.16
CA GLY A 478 3.23 1.91 7.47
C GLY A 478 2.24 3.00 7.89
N GLY A 479 2.59 4.27 7.73
CA GLY A 479 1.72 5.40 8.03
C GLY A 479 0.50 5.50 7.11
N GLU A 480 0.63 5.20 5.80
CA GLU A 480 -0.53 5.13 4.89
C GLU A 480 -1.51 4.04 5.32
N SER A 481 -1.01 2.85 5.66
CA SER A 481 -1.83 1.72 6.13
C SER A 481 -2.56 2.07 7.43
N GLN A 482 -1.87 2.67 8.38
CA GLN A 482 -2.44 3.10 9.66
C GLN A 482 -3.57 4.12 9.47
N ARG A 483 -3.38 5.11 8.60
CA ARG A 483 -4.40 6.13 8.29
C ARG A 483 -5.61 5.55 7.56
N ILE A 484 -5.41 4.56 6.68
CA ILE A 484 -6.52 3.81 6.08
C ILE A 484 -7.34 3.09 7.17
N ASN A 485 -6.67 2.42 8.11
CA ASN A 485 -7.35 1.76 9.22
C ASN A 485 -8.11 2.75 10.11
N LEU A 486 -7.52 3.93 10.37
CA LEU A 486 -8.18 5.00 11.12
C LEU A 486 -9.44 5.50 10.39
N ALA A 487 -9.34 5.77 9.09
CA ALA A 487 -10.47 6.19 8.27
C ALA A 487 -11.60 5.13 8.23
N THR A 488 -11.23 3.85 8.16
CA THR A 488 -12.17 2.73 8.20
C THR A 488 -12.87 2.64 9.56
N SER A 489 -12.13 2.86 10.64
CA SER A 489 -12.67 2.86 12.02
C SER A 489 -13.69 3.98 12.24
N LEU A 490 -13.44 5.18 11.69
CA LEU A 490 -14.44 6.27 11.67
C LEU A 490 -15.70 5.87 10.91
N GLY A 491 -15.55 5.20 9.78
CA GLY A 491 -16.67 4.72 8.96
C GLY A 491 -17.54 3.68 9.65
N SER A 492 -17.02 2.98 10.67
CA SER A 492 -17.79 1.98 11.43
C SER A 492 -18.77 2.57 12.45
N ASN A 493 -18.66 3.87 12.76
CA ASN A 493 -19.49 4.59 13.73
C ASN A 493 -19.60 3.89 15.10
N LEU A 494 -18.54 3.19 15.52
CA LEU A 494 -18.51 2.53 16.83
C LEU A 494 -18.39 3.59 17.93
N MET A 495 -19.27 3.48 18.93
CA MET A 495 -19.34 4.38 20.08
C MET A 495 -18.97 3.66 21.38
N GLY A 496 -18.42 4.41 22.34
CA GLY A 496 -18.08 3.86 23.65
C GLY A 496 -16.91 2.88 23.65
N SER A 497 -16.06 2.91 22.63
CA SER A 497 -14.88 2.05 22.47
C SER A 497 -13.60 2.76 22.92
N LEU A 498 -12.54 1.98 23.17
CA LEU A 498 -11.18 2.45 23.45
C LEU A 498 -10.33 2.29 22.20
N TYR A 499 -9.95 3.38 21.58
CA TYR A 499 -9.00 3.39 20.45
C TYR A 499 -7.59 3.66 20.97
N ILE A 500 -6.65 2.82 20.57
CA ILE A 500 -5.24 2.96 20.91
C ILE A 500 -4.44 3.05 19.61
N LEU A 501 -3.74 4.18 19.41
CA LEU A 501 -2.97 4.48 18.21
C LEU A 501 -1.49 4.59 18.54
N ASP A 502 -0.63 4.02 17.68
CA ASP A 502 0.82 4.09 17.80
C ASP A 502 1.40 5.08 16.79
N GLU A 503 1.83 6.23 17.26
CA GLU A 503 2.50 7.28 16.49
C GLU A 503 1.80 7.59 15.13
N PRO A 504 0.52 7.99 15.14
CA PRO A 504 -0.24 8.18 13.89
C PRO A 504 0.25 9.37 13.03
N SER A 505 1.11 10.25 13.56
CA SER A 505 1.71 11.38 12.84
C SER A 505 2.89 10.98 11.95
N ILE A 506 3.35 9.73 11.98
CA ILE A 506 4.53 9.28 11.24
C ILE A 506 4.42 9.58 9.75
N GLY A 507 5.50 10.19 9.19
CA GLY A 507 5.59 10.52 7.78
C GLY A 507 4.60 11.61 7.32
N LEU A 508 3.96 12.30 8.26
CA LEU A 508 3.10 13.44 7.97
C LEU A 508 3.90 14.75 7.91
N HIS A 509 3.51 15.55 6.95
CA HIS A 509 3.88 16.96 6.96
C HIS A 509 3.05 17.71 8.03
N PRO A 510 3.56 18.76 8.68
CA PRO A 510 2.81 19.54 9.68
C PRO A 510 1.39 19.97 9.24
N ARG A 511 1.21 20.32 7.96
CA ARG A 511 -0.13 20.59 7.39
C ARG A 511 -1.10 19.41 7.58
N ASP A 512 -0.62 18.20 7.35
CA ASP A 512 -1.46 17.00 7.39
C ASP A 512 -1.69 16.54 8.84
N THR A 513 -0.79 16.90 9.77
CA THR A 513 -0.95 16.66 11.22
C THR A 513 -2.18 17.37 11.78
N HIS A 514 -2.48 18.59 11.33
CA HIS A 514 -3.71 19.31 11.73
C HIS A 514 -4.98 18.57 11.33
N LEU A 515 -5.00 17.96 10.12
CA LEU A 515 -6.14 17.16 9.67
C LEU A 515 -6.29 15.91 10.53
N LEU A 516 -5.19 15.25 10.87
CA LEU A 516 -5.19 14.10 11.76
C LEU A 516 -5.73 14.45 13.15
N ILE A 517 -5.30 15.56 13.74
CA ILE A 517 -5.81 16.06 15.04
C ILE A 517 -7.34 16.20 14.99
N LYS A 518 -7.87 16.81 13.94
CA LYS A 518 -9.32 16.94 13.76
C LYS A 518 -10.01 15.58 13.76
N VAL A 519 -9.46 14.61 13.03
CA VAL A 519 -9.99 13.24 12.96
C VAL A 519 -9.97 12.56 14.33
N LEU A 520 -8.91 12.73 15.12
CA LEU A 520 -8.82 12.19 16.49
C LEU A 520 -9.85 12.84 17.42
N MET A 521 -10.08 14.14 17.27
CA MET A 521 -11.14 14.86 18.01
C MET A 521 -12.54 14.40 17.60
N ASP A 522 -12.80 14.24 16.30
CA ASP A 522 -14.07 13.72 15.79
C ASP A 522 -14.35 12.31 16.37
N LEU A 523 -13.33 11.46 16.42
CA LEU A 523 -13.43 10.11 16.99
C LEU A 523 -13.74 10.15 18.51
N ARG A 524 -13.13 11.08 19.24
CA ARG A 524 -13.43 11.34 20.66
C ARG A 524 -14.88 11.83 20.83
N ASP A 525 -15.30 12.79 20.02
CA ASP A 525 -16.60 13.45 20.11
C ASP A 525 -17.78 12.52 19.79
N LEU A 526 -17.51 11.40 19.08
CA LEU A 526 -18.42 10.26 18.95
C LEU A 526 -18.63 9.49 20.27
N GLY A 527 -18.00 9.90 21.38
CA GLY A 527 -18.11 9.24 22.68
C GLY A 527 -17.11 8.10 22.90
N ASN A 528 -15.98 8.12 22.18
CA ASN A 528 -14.90 7.15 22.36
C ASN A 528 -13.78 7.70 23.24
N THR A 529 -13.04 6.79 23.87
CA THR A 529 -11.77 7.09 24.53
C THR A 529 -10.65 6.88 23.52
N VAL A 530 -9.85 7.90 23.26
CA VAL A 530 -8.77 7.85 22.25
C VAL A 530 -7.43 8.01 22.96
N ILE A 531 -6.62 6.96 22.95
CA ILE A 531 -5.25 6.96 23.51
C ILE A 531 -4.27 6.97 22.36
N VAL A 532 -3.36 7.92 22.35
CA VAL A 532 -2.35 8.08 21.31
C VAL A 532 -0.97 8.06 21.95
N VAL A 533 -0.10 7.15 21.51
CA VAL A 533 1.32 7.18 21.83
C VAL A 533 1.98 8.13 20.85
N GLU A 534 2.52 9.27 21.32
CA GLU A 534 2.99 10.30 20.41
C GLU A 534 4.14 11.16 20.96
N HIS A 535 4.86 11.77 20.00
CA HIS A 535 5.96 12.70 20.24
C HIS A 535 5.78 14.05 19.52
N ASP A 536 4.77 14.15 18.66
CA ASP A 536 4.49 15.38 17.92
C ASP A 536 3.96 16.49 18.86
N GLU A 537 4.55 17.69 18.75
CA GLU A 537 4.22 18.82 19.60
C GLU A 537 2.75 19.24 19.47
N GLU A 538 2.20 19.25 18.26
CA GLU A 538 0.84 19.73 18.00
C GLU A 538 -0.21 18.75 18.55
N ILE A 539 0.05 17.45 18.44
CA ILE A 539 -0.82 16.40 19.01
C ILE A 539 -0.78 16.46 20.54
N ILE A 540 0.42 16.60 21.15
CA ILE A 540 0.54 16.73 22.61
C ILE A 540 -0.21 17.97 23.10
N ARG A 541 -0.09 19.12 22.41
CA ARG A 541 -0.81 20.33 22.75
C ARG A 541 -2.32 20.26 22.58
N SER A 542 -2.80 19.34 21.73
CA SER A 542 -4.24 19.15 21.44
C SER A 542 -4.91 18.15 22.37
N ALA A 543 -4.16 17.49 23.25
CA ALA A 543 -4.66 16.46 24.15
C ALA A 543 -5.49 17.03 25.31
N ASP A 544 -6.58 16.35 25.64
CA ASP A 544 -7.36 16.64 26.85
C ASP A 544 -6.63 16.20 28.13
N HIS A 545 -5.85 15.11 28.02
CA HIS A 545 -5.11 14.52 29.12
C HIS A 545 -3.78 13.95 28.62
N ILE A 546 -2.71 14.18 29.37
CA ILE A 546 -1.36 13.79 28.99
C ILE A 546 -0.76 12.92 30.10
N ILE A 547 -0.15 11.81 29.71
CA ILE A 547 0.61 10.91 30.57
C ILE A 547 2.04 10.89 30.03
N ASP A 548 3.00 11.40 30.81
CA ASP A 548 4.42 11.39 30.47
C ASP A 548 5.17 10.31 31.24
N ILE A 549 5.79 9.37 30.49
CA ILE A 549 6.49 8.22 31.06
C ILE A 549 7.99 8.41 30.92
N GLY A 550 8.68 8.30 32.05
CA GLY A 550 10.10 8.52 32.18
C GLY A 550 10.72 7.95 33.44
N PRO A 551 11.69 8.65 34.03
CA PRO A 551 12.37 9.87 33.51
C PRO A 551 13.28 9.61 32.31
N LEU A 552 13.81 8.38 32.16
CA LEU A 552 14.72 7.96 31.12
C LEU A 552 14.19 6.72 30.39
N ALA A 553 15.03 6.06 29.60
CA ALA A 553 14.67 4.87 28.82
C ALA A 553 15.06 3.55 29.54
N GLY A 554 14.41 2.45 29.16
CA GLY A 554 14.69 1.12 29.67
C GLY A 554 14.49 0.99 31.18
N ARG A 555 15.45 0.42 31.88
CA ARG A 555 15.38 0.22 33.35
C ARG A 555 15.29 1.53 34.17
N LEU A 556 15.78 2.62 33.62
CA LEU A 556 15.69 3.95 34.23
C LEU A 556 14.40 4.70 33.88
N GLY A 557 13.55 4.09 33.02
CA GLY A 557 12.21 4.55 32.73
C GLY A 557 11.15 3.80 33.50
N GLY A 558 9.95 3.77 32.99
CA GLY A 558 8.84 2.99 33.54
C GLY A 558 8.11 3.60 34.72
N GLU A 559 8.28 4.89 34.95
CA GLU A 559 7.57 5.66 35.98
C GLU A 559 6.69 6.73 35.32
N ILE A 560 5.59 7.11 35.97
CA ILE A 560 4.80 8.28 35.55
C ILE A 560 5.53 9.51 36.10
N VAL A 561 6.02 10.33 35.19
CA VAL A 561 6.69 11.60 35.50
C VAL A 561 5.70 12.74 35.62
N PHE A 562 4.63 12.64 34.81
CA PHE A 562 3.55 13.62 34.80
C PHE A 562 2.24 12.95 34.36
N GLU A 563 1.13 13.37 34.97
CA GLU A 563 -0.25 13.04 34.63
C GLU A 563 -1.12 14.27 34.85
N GLY A 564 -1.84 14.73 33.84
CA GLY A 564 -2.68 15.92 33.94
C GLY A 564 -3.05 16.52 32.60
N ASN A 565 -3.53 17.75 32.60
CA ASN A 565 -3.87 18.49 31.41
C ASN A 565 -2.65 19.26 30.85
N GLN A 566 -2.83 19.90 29.68
CA GLN A 566 -1.78 20.64 29.00
C GLN A 566 -1.21 21.78 29.87
N ILE A 567 -2.04 22.51 30.60
CA ILE A 567 -1.61 23.66 31.42
C ILE A 567 -0.73 23.19 32.58
N GLU A 568 -1.09 22.08 33.19
CA GLU A 568 -0.33 21.46 34.27
C GLU A 568 1.01 20.91 33.78
N LEU A 569 1.08 20.37 32.55
CA LEU A 569 2.33 19.88 31.94
C LEU A 569 3.38 20.99 31.84
N PHE A 570 2.99 22.22 31.50
CA PHE A 570 3.93 23.31 31.40
C PHE A 570 4.65 23.64 32.75
N ASN A 571 4.04 23.28 33.88
CA ASN A 571 4.62 23.47 35.22
C ASN A 571 5.41 22.26 35.75
N ALA A 572 5.48 21.18 34.96
CA ALA A 572 6.13 19.94 35.37
C ALA A 572 7.64 19.98 35.16
N GLU A 573 8.39 20.31 36.22
CA GLU A 573 9.86 20.47 36.19
C GLU A 573 10.63 19.18 35.87
N ASN A 574 10.08 18.01 36.23
CA ASN A 574 10.72 16.71 36.03
C ASN A 574 10.48 16.10 34.65
N SER A 575 9.54 16.62 33.89
CA SER A 575 9.22 16.14 32.58
C SER A 575 10.16 16.68 31.51
N LEU A 576 10.84 15.81 30.75
CA LEU A 576 11.64 16.20 29.60
C LEU A 576 10.77 16.77 28.49
N THR A 577 9.59 16.17 28.29
CA THR A 577 8.59 16.66 27.32
C THR A 577 8.21 18.11 27.63
N SER A 578 7.91 18.42 28.89
CA SER A 578 7.65 19.79 29.35
C SER A 578 8.80 20.76 29.06
N LYS A 579 10.05 20.35 29.36
CA LYS A 579 11.23 21.21 29.13
C LYS A 579 11.39 21.57 27.64
N TYR A 580 11.16 20.67 26.73
CA TYR A 580 11.21 20.95 25.28
C TYR A 580 10.03 21.80 24.81
N LEU A 581 8.81 21.52 25.27
CA LEU A 581 7.62 22.31 24.93
C LEU A 581 7.65 23.74 25.46
N ASN A 582 8.37 23.97 26.61
CA ASN A 582 8.61 25.28 27.23
C ASN A 582 9.88 25.96 26.71
N PHE A 583 10.59 25.40 25.75
CA PHE A 583 11.86 25.90 25.21
C PHE A 583 12.99 26.06 26.27
N ILE A 584 12.89 25.41 27.44
CA ILE A 584 13.97 25.31 28.45
C ILE A 584 15.11 24.46 27.84
N GLU A 585 14.77 23.32 27.27
CA GLU A 585 15.66 22.53 26.42
C GLU A 585 15.29 22.79 24.95
N LYS A 586 16.29 22.88 24.08
CA LYS A 586 16.08 23.10 22.64
C LYS A 586 17.13 22.42 21.80
N ILE A 587 16.83 22.20 20.55
CA ILE A 587 17.77 21.81 19.52
C ILE A 587 18.32 23.10 18.88
N ASP A 588 19.61 23.33 19.04
CA ASP A 588 20.24 24.56 18.58
C ASP A 588 20.34 24.59 17.04
N ILE A 589 20.10 25.78 16.49
CA ILE A 589 20.28 26.03 15.06
C ILE A 589 21.79 26.24 14.84
N PRO A 590 22.40 25.56 13.82
CA PRO A 590 23.80 25.80 13.47
C PRO A 590 24.08 27.28 13.20
N SER A 591 25.12 27.82 13.80
CA SER A 591 25.50 29.24 13.61
C SER A 591 25.97 29.57 12.20
N THR A 592 26.47 28.56 11.48
CA THR A 592 26.91 28.65 10.08
C THR A 592 26.51 27.44 9.33
N ARG A 593 26.09 27.60 8.05
CA ARG A 593 25.79 26.51 7.14
C ARG A 593 27.04 26.08 6.39
N ARG A 594 27.21 24.76 6.15
CA ARG A 594 28.33 24.24 5.36
C ARG A 594 28.16 24.69 3.91
N LYS A 595 29.23 25.26 3.34
CA LYS A 595 29.26 25.61 1.92
C LYS A 595 29.62 24.36 1.11
N TRP A 596 28.99 24.19 -0.03
CA TRP A 596 29.28 23.09 -0.94
C TRP A 596 29.80 23.62 -2.29
N THR A 597 30.60 22.81 -2.96
CA THR A 597 31.12 23.07 -4.30
C THR A 597 30.82 21.89 -5.23
N ASN A 598 30.77 20.69 -4.68
CA ASN A 598 30.58 19.46 -5.39
C ASN A 598 29.12 19.00 -5.23
N TYR A 599 28.56 18.39 -6.27
CA TYR A 599 27.18 17.94 -6.27
C TYR A 599 26.95 16.73 -7.20
N ILE A 600 25.85 16.03 -7.00
CA ILE A 600 25.28 15.05 -7.91
C ILE A 600 24.02 15.67 -8.50
N GLU A 601 23.81 15.51 -9.81
CA GLU A 601 22.64 16.04 -10.49
C GLU A 601 21.89 14.93 -11.20
N ILE A 602 20.58 14.88 -10.96
CA ILE A 602 19.62 14.07 -11.72
C ILE A 602 19.00 15.00 -12.76
N ILE A 603 18.93 14.56 -14.01
CA ILE A 603 18.34 15.31 -15.12
C ILE A 603 17.13 14.52 -15.61
N GLY A 604 15.99 15.21 -15.80
CA GLY A 604 14.79 14.68 -16.43
C GLY A 604 14.07 13.61 -15.58
N ALA A 605 14.03 13.75 -14.26
CA ALA A 605 13.33 12.81 -13.38
C ALA A 605 11.81 12.86 -13.64
N ARG A 606 11.19 11.69 -14.01
CA ARG A 606 9.75 11.57 -14.36
C ARG A 606 9.09 10.29 -13.88
N GLU A 607 9.69 9.62 -12.92
CA GLU A 607 9.09 8.43 -12.29
C GLU A 607 7.86 8.80 -11.47
N ASN A 608 6.79 8.04 -11.58
CA ASN A 608 5.51 8.24 -10.92
C ASN A 608 4.91 9.64 -11.21
N ASN A 609 4.83 10.48 -10.17
CA ASN A 609 4.27 11.84 -10.29
C ASN A 609 5.29 12.93 -10.61
N LEU A 610 6.58 12.61 -10.74
CA LEU A 610 7.62 13.60 -11.04
C LEU A 610 7.43 14.23 -12.42
N LYS A 611 7.58 15.55 -12.50
CA LYS A 611 7.26 16.39 -13.67
C LYS A 611 8.48 16.73 -14.52
N ASN A 612 9.33 15.75 -14.86
CA ASN A 612 10.55 15.95 -15.65
C ASN A 612 11.49 16.99 -15.03
N ILE A 613 11.82 16.78 -13.76
CA ILE A 613 12.58 17.74 -12.96
C ILE A 613 14.09 17.47 -12.96
N ASP A 614 14.88 18.55 -12.89
CA ASP A 614 16.32 18.51 -12.69
C ASP A 614 16.65 18.88 -11.25
N VAL A 615 17.48 18.07 -10.58
CA VAL A 615 17.75 18.23 -9.14
C VAL A 615 19.22 18.05 -8.83
N ARG A 616 19.80 19.02 -8.12
CA ARG A 616 21.17 18.95 -7.59
C ARG A 616 21.18 18.58 -6.12
N PHE A 617 21.99 17.60 -5.78
CA PHE A 617 22.23 17.13 -4.43
C PHE A 617 23.67 17.52 -4.02
N PRO A 618 23.83 18.54 -3.21
CA PRO A 618 25.13 18.94 -2.68
C PRO A 618 25.84 17.83 -1.90
N LEU A 619 27.16 17.76 -2.00
CA LEU A 619 28.01 16.82 -1.26
C LEU A 619 28.68 17.50 -0.07
N ASN A 620 29.17 16.70 0.91
CA ASN A 620 29.85 17.13 2.13
C ASN A 620 29.00 18.05 3.04
N CYS A 621 27.70 17.98 2.95
CA CYS A 621 26.75 18.71 3.77
C CYS A 621 25.51 17.87 4.08
N MET A 622 24.64 18.38 4.94
CA MET A 622 23.36 17.77 5.28
C MET A 622 22.27 18.34 4.37
N VAL A 623 21.82 17.55 3.41
CA VAL A 623 20.74 17.88 2.49
C VAL A 623 19.44 17.26 2.98
N THR A 624 18.39 18.06 3.17
CA THR A 624 17.07 17.53 3.50
C THR A 624 16.11 17.67 2.31
N VAL A 625 15.51 16.55 1.91
CA VAL A 625 14.44 16.50 0.92
C VAL A 625 13.11 16.50 1.68
N THR A 626 12.37 17.58 1.58
CA THR A 626 11.12 17.80 2.30
C THR A 626 9.96 18.08 1.33
N GLY A 627 8.78 18.33 1.89
CA GLY A 627 7.55 18.62 1.15
C GLY A 627 6.38 17.76 1.61
N ILE A 628 5.21 18.02 1.12
CA ILE A 628 3.95 17.38 1.52
C ILE A 628 3.96 15.87 1.26
N SER A 629 3.12 15.12 1.97
CA SER A 629 2.93 13.69 1.74
C SER A 629 2.46 13.43 0.30
N GLY A 630 3.10 12.48 -0.41
CA GLY A 630 2.81 12.20 -1.82
C GLY A 630 3.38 13.19 -2.84
N SER A 631 4.24 14.15 -2.45
CA SER A 631 4.87 15.12 -3.38
C SER A 631 5.97 14.54 -4.30
N GLY A 632 6.38 13.26 -4.08
CA GLY A 632 7.36 12.59 -4.95
C GLY A 632 8.75 12.41 -4.34
N LYS A 633 8.99 12.76 -3.07
CA LYS A 633 10.29 12.62 -2.36
C LYS A 633 10.90 11.24 -2.48
N SER A 634 10.12 10.20 -2.14
CA SER A 634 10.58 8.81 -2.20
C SER A 634 10.83 8.35 -3.64
N SER A 635 10.03 8.82 -4.61
CA SER A 635 10.26 8.54 -6.03
C SER A 635 11.60 9.12 -6.49
N LEU A 636 11.91 10.35 -6.09
CA LEU A 636 13.16 11.02 -6.43
C LEU A 636 14.39 10.36 -5.79
N VAL A 637 14.34 10.12 -4.47
CA VAL A 637 15.52 9.68 -3.72
C VAL A 637 15.67 8.16 -3.74
N LYS A 638 14.63 7.42 -3.36
CA LYS A 638 14.66 5.93 -3.31
C LYS A 638 14.46 5.30 -4.69
N GLY A 639 13.60 5.91 -5.51
CA GLY A 639 13.26 5.37 -6.82
C GLY A 639 14.29 5.68 -7.90
N ILE A 640 14.93 6.85 -7.87
CA ILE A 640 15.87 7.28 -8.90
C ILE A 640 17.29 7.39 -8.37
N LEU A 641 17.57 8.30 -7.40
CA LEU A 641 18.92 8.63 -6.98
C LEU A 641 19.70 7.40 -6.49
N TYR A 642 19.16 6.69 -5.51
CA TYR A 642 19.85 5.55 -4.88
C TYR A 642 20.13 4.40 -5.87
N PRO A 643 19.15 3.90 -6.64
CA PRO A 643 19.41 2.82 -7.61
C PRO A 643 20.35 3.25 -8.73
N SER A 644 20.27 4.52 -9.21
CA SER A 644 21.15 5.03 -10.24
C SER A 644 22.59 5.09 -9.80
N LEU A 645 22.85 5.55 -8.56
CA LEU A 645 24.20 5.57 -7.98
C LEU A 645 24.74 4.17 -7.78
N LEU A 646 23.96 3.24 -7.21
CA LEU A 646 24.37 1.85 -7.05
C LEU A 646 24.77 1.23 -8.38
N LYS A 647 23.97 1.41 -9.41
CA LYS A 647 24.24 0.86 -10.72
C LYS A 647 25.50 1.46 -11.35
N LYS A 648 25.71 2.79 -11.22
CA LYS A 648 26.87 3.49 -11.78
C LYS A 648 28.16 3.15 -11.05
N MET A 649 28.11 2.90 -9.73
CA MET A 649 29.26 2.58 -8.89
C MET A 649 29.60 1.09 -8.90
N ASN A 650 28.61 0.21 -8.81
CA ASN A 650 28.79 -1.22 -8.62
C ASN A 650 28.55 -2.05 -9.90
N GLY A 651 27.98 -1.44 -10.96
CA GLY A 651 27.60 -2.14 -12.18
C GLY A 651 26.34 -3.01 -12.08
N TYR A 652 25.76 -3.16 -10.87
CA TYR A 652 24.53 -3.91 -10.60
C TYR A 652 23.70 -3.18 -9.54
N GLY A 653 22.42 -3.45 -9.50
CA GLY A 653 21.48 -2.85 -8.56
C GLY A 653 20.04 -2.97 -9.05
N GLU A 654 19.11 -2.49 -8.25
CA GLU A 654 17.71 -2.35 -8.67
C GLU A 654 17.62 -1.38 -9.84
N ARG A 655 16.55 -1.54 -10.63
CA ARG A 655 16.28 -0.62 -11.73
C ARG A 655 15.99 0.78 -11.19
N PRO A 656 16.72 1.82 -11.68
CA PRO A 656 16.34 3.19 -11.36
C PRO A 656 15.03 3.57 -12.06
N GLY A 657 14.26 4.43 -11.41
CA GLY A 657 13.08 5.05 -12.00
C GLY A 657 13.41 5.90 -13.22
N GLU A 658 12.40 6.34 -13.93
CA GLU A 658 12.57 7.06 -15.22
C GLU A 658 13.23 8.41 -15.03
N HIS A 659 14.39 8.58 -15.68
CA HIS A 659 15.17 9.83 -15.75
C HIS A 659 16.06 9.80 -16.99
N ASP A 660 16.58 10.94 -17.39
CA ASP A 660 17.47 11.02 -18.55
C ASP A 660 18.89 10.62 -18.21
N SER A 661 19.48 11.22 -17.20
CA SER A 661 20.84 10.92 -16.78
C SER A 661 21.12 11.33 -15.33
N ILE A 662 22.19 10.75 -14.77
CA ILE A 662 22.78 11.19 -13.51
C ILE A 662 24.21 11.64 -13.77
N THR A 663 24.57 12.84 -13.33
CA THR A 663 25.84 13.51 -13.61
C THR A 663 26.46 14.07 -12.33
N GLY A 664 27.59 14.81 -12.45
CA GLY A 664 28.26 15.45 -11.35
C GLY A 664 29.41 14.65 -10.74
N ASP A 665 29.76 14.94 -9.50
CA ASP A 665 31.01 14.49 -8.83
C ASP A 665 30.91 13.12 -8.18
N ILE A 666 30.27 12.17 -8.87
CA ILE A 666 30.05 10.80 -8.37
C ILE A 666 31.37 10.09 -8.05
N HIS A 667 32.43 10.42 -8.79
CA HIS A 667 33.78 9.84 -8.63
C HIS A 667 34.40 10.13 -7.25
N LEU A 668 33.92 11.17 -6.54
CA LEU A 668 34.37 11.49 -5.17
C LEU A 668 33.79 10.54 -4.14
N LEU A 669 32.72 9.81 -4.48
CA LEU A 669 32.07 8.86 -3.57
C LEU A 669 32.64 7.47 -3.71
N LYS A 670 32.90 6.81 -2.59
CA LYS A 670 33.30 5.38 -2.55
C LYS A 670 32.10 4.46 -2.51
N GLY A 671 31.00 4.89 -1.94
CA GLY A 671 29.80 4.09 -1.78
C GLY A 671 28.58 4.94 -1.46
N VAL A 672 27.42 4.36 -1.68
CA VAL A 672 26.12 4.91 -1.28
C VAL A 672 25.41 3.87 -0.41
N GLU A 673 24.88 4.33 0.73
CA GLU A 673 24.20 3.49 1.71
C GLU A 673 22.83 4.06 2.03
N MET A 674 21.81 3.19 1.98
CA MET A 674 20.45 3.53 2.36
C MET A 674 20.17 3.04 3.78
N VAL A 675 19.75 3.94 4.65
CA VAL A 675 19.35 3.66 6.03
C VAL A 675 17.85 3.85 6.14
N ASP A 676 17.12 2.77 5.98
CA ASP A 676 15.66 2.72 6.03
C ASP A 676 15.15 2.07 7.33
N GLN A 677 13.83 2.07 7.53
CA GLN A 677 13.16 1.50 8.71
C GLN A 677 13.03 -0.03 8.66
N ASN A 678 13.51 -0.69 7.60
CA ASN A 678 13.46 -2.14 7.51
C ASN A 678 14.24 -2.81 8.64
N PRO A 679 13.81 -3.96 9.16
CA PRO A 679 14.53 -4.70 10.19
C PRO A 679 15.98 -4.99 9.80
N ILE A 680 16.89 -5.01 10.79
CA ILE A 680 18.33 -5.29 10.61
C ILE A 680 18.66 -6.72 10.16
N GLY A 681 17.65 -7.54 9.91
CA GLY A 681 17.78 -8.90 9.39
C GLY A 681 16.42 -9.55 9.18
N ARG A 682 16.38 -10.55 8.31
CA ARG A 682 15.13 -11.27 7.97
C ARG A 682 14.78 -12.38 8.96
N SER A 683 15.74 -12.79 9.79
CA SER A 683 15.58 -13.88 10.75
C SER A 683 15.22 -13.32 12.13
N SER A 684 14.34 -14.01 12.85
CA SER A 684 14.04 -13.79 14.28
C SER A 684 15.28 -13.88 15.19
N ARG A 685 16.34 -14.52 14.71
CA ARG A 685 17.64 -14.65 15.39
C ARG A 685 18.58 -13.45 15.18
N SER A 686 18.24 -12.54 14.27
CA SER A 686 19.01 -11.31 14.10
C SER A 686 18.84 -10.43 15.34
N ASN A 687 19.93 -9.83 15.82
CA ASN A 687 19.91 -8.95 16.98
C ASN A 687 21.00 -7.86 16.88
N PRO A 688 20.91 -6.78 17.67
CA PRO A 688 21.82 -5.66 17.60
C PRO A 688 23.29 -6.05 17.78
N VAL A 689 23.61 -6.91 18.78
CA VAL A 689 24.99 -7.29 19.09
C VAL A 689 25.67 -8.08 17.98
N THR A 690 24.90 -8.91 17.26
CA THR A 690 25.41 -9.63 16.08
C THR A 690 25.63 -8.69 14.90
N TYR A 691 24.70 -7.75 14.69
CA TYR A 691 24.75 -6.82 13.57
C TYR A 691 26.00 -5.91 13.63
N ILE A 692 26.30 -5.38 14.83
CA ILE A 692 27.52 -4.58 15.06
C ILE A 692 28.79 -5.41 15.26
N LYS A 693 28.71 -6.74 15.09
CA LYS A 693 29.82 -7.69 15.23
C LYS A 693 30.48 -7.74 16.61
N ALA A 694 29.86 -7.22 17.66
CA ALA A 694 30.36 -7.32 19.02
C ALA A 694 30.21 -8.76 19.57
N TYR A 695 29.24 -9.52 19.10
CA TYR A 695 28.99 -10.87 19.53
C TYR A 695 30.14 -11.84 19.22
N ASP A 696 30.87 -11.61 18.15
CA ASP A 696 32.02 -12.42 17.79
C ASP A 696 33.13 -12.36 18.87
N GLU A 697 33.38 -11.19 19.43
CA GLU A 697 34.35 -11.01 20.51
C GLU A 697 33.82 -11.56 21.85
N ILE A 698 32.51 -11.44 22.11
CA ILE A 698 31.88 -12.04 23.29
C ILE A 698 31.99 -13.58 23.25
N ARG A 699 31.72 -14.22 22.11
CA ARG A 699 31.86 -15.66 21.93
C ARG A 699 33.31 -16.14 22.15
N LYS A 700 34.30 -15.37 21.68
CA LYS A 700 35.71 -15.67 21.94
C LYS A 700 36.05 -15.62 23.43
N LEU A 701 35.58 -14.55 24.10
CA LEU A 701 35.79 -14.38 25.53
C LEU A 701 35.21 -15.55 26.35
N PHE A 702 34.02 -16.07 26.01
CA PHE A 702 33.46 -17.24 26.68
C PHE A 702 34.18 -18.52 26.37
N ALA A 703 34.70 -18.73 25.13
CA ALA A 703 35.50 -19.89 24.76
C ALA A 703 36.87 -19.91 25.44
N GLU A 704 37.40 -18.75 25.88
CA GLU A 704 38.63 -18.62 26.60
C GLU A 704 38.51 -18.95 28.12
N GLN A 705 37.29 -19.15 28.62
CA GLN A 705 37.07 -19.49 30.02
C GLN A 705 37.59 -20.91 30.36
N PRO A 706 38.14 -21.12 31.57
CA PRO A 706 38.70 -22.40 31.99
C PRO A 706 37.78 -23.60 31.85
N TYR A 707 36.48 -23.42 32.17
CA TYR A 707 35.48 -24.48 32.01
C TYR A 707 35.20 -24.80 30.53
N ALA A 708 35.14 -23.78 29.66
CA ALA A 708 34.97 -23.99 28.22
C ALA A 708 36.17 -24.71 27.59
N GLN A 709 37.38 -24.34 27.97
CA GLN A 709 38.61 -24.99 27.48
C GLN A 709 38.69 -26.45 27.92
N ARG A 710 38.32 -26.79 29.16
CA ARG A 710 38.29 -28.16 29.66
C ARG A 710 37.31 -29.05 28.90
N ASN A 711 36.18 -28.52 28.50
CA ASN A 711 35.16 -29.24 27.75
C ASN A 711 35.29 -29.12 26.24
N GLY A 712 36.38 -28.49 25.74
CA GLY A 712 36.66 -28.33 24.31
C GLY A 712 35.68 -27.44 23.57
N TYR A 713 34.99 -26.50 24.29
CA TYR A 713 34.06 -25.62 23.66
C TYR A 713 34.76 -24.55 22.84
N LYS A 714 34.36 -24.44 21.58
CA LYS A 714 34.87 -23.44 20.63
C LYS A 714 33.89 -22.22 20.61
N PRO A 715 34.26 -21.07 20.05
CA PRO A 715 33.36 -19.93 19.89
C PRO A 715 32.04 -20.27 19.19
N SER A 716 31.99 -21.32 18.35
CA SER A 716 30.76 -21.79 17.70
C SER A 716 29.71 -22.36 18.67
N HIS A 717 30.12 -22.93 19.81
CA HIS A 717 29.20 -23.46 20.82
C HIS A 717 28.40 -22.35 21.53
N PHE A 718 28.96 -21.15 21.57
CA PHE A 718 28.29 -19.97 22.10
C PHE A 718 27.47 -19.18 21.05
N SER A 719 27.13 -19.85 19.92
CA SER A 719 26.30 -19.27 18.87
C SER A 719 24.90 -19.89 18.88
N PHE A 720 23.85 -19.06 18.94
CA PHE A 720 22.47 -19.52 18.77
C PHE A 720 22.08 -19.74 17.31
N ASN A 721 22.95 -19.44 16.34
CA ASN A 721 22.71 -19.64 14.90
C ASN A 721 23.27 -20.96 14.35
N ILE A 722 24.25 -21.55 15.05
CA ILE A 722 24.98 -22.73 14.59
C ILE A 722 24.69 -23.90 15.54
N GLU A 723 24.62 -25.10 15.02
CA GLU A 723 24.51 -26.33 15.83
C GLU A 723 25.71 -26.52 16.73
N GLY A 724 25.48 -27.16 17.89
CA GLY A 724 26.48 -27.45 18.89
C GLY A 724 26.08 -27.02 20.29
N GLY A 725 25.86 -25.74 20.52
CA GLY A 725 25.50 -25.24 21.87
C GLY A 725 24.11 -24.63 21.97
N ARG A 726 23.40 -24.46 20.84
CA ARG A 726 22.03 -23.95 20.85
C ARG A 726 21.02 -25.01 21.29
N CYS A 727 19.88 -24.59 21.85
CA CYS A 727 18.75 -25.48 22.09
C CYS A 727 18.26 -26.07 20.77
N GLU A 728 18.07 -27.38 20.74
CA GLU A 728 17.69 -28.11 19.52
C GLU A 728 16.20 -27.90 19.18
N GLU A 729 15.33 -27.81 20.16
CA GLU A 729 13.88 -27.65 19.98
C GLU A 729 13.54 -26.30 19.35
N CYS A 730 13.93 -25.18 19.97
CA CYS A 730 13.70 -23.85 19.43
C CYS A 730 14.79 -23.39 18.45
N GLN A 731 15.79 -24.22 18.19
CA GLN A 731 16.93 -23.92 17.30
C GLN A 731 17.65 -22.59 17.63
N GLY A 732 17.66 -22.19 18.91
CA GLY A 732 18.30 -20.98 19.37
C GLY A 732 17.42 -19.71 19.31
N GLU A 733 16.12 -19.83 19.03
CA GLU A 733 15.19 -18.69 19.08
C GLU A 733 14.74 -18.36 20.50
N GLY A 734 14.71 -19.35 21.38
CA GLY A 734 14.17 -19.22 22.73
C GLY A 734 12.63 -19.32 22.78
N VAL A 735 11.99 -19.25 21.62
CA VAL A 735 10.54 -19.30 21.47
C VAL A 735 10.16 -20.25 20.33
N ILE A 736 8.94 -20.77 20.41
CA ILE A 736 8.32 -21.58 19.35
C ILE A 736 7.18 -20.74 18.76
N ARG A 737 7.22 -20.49 17.46
CA ARG A 737 6.18 -19.77 16.75
C ARG A 737 5.18 -20.77 16.15
N VAL A 738 3.92 -20.60 16.45
CA VAL A 738 2.82 -21.35 15.86
C VAL A 738 2.10 -20.42 14.88
N GLU A 739 2.25 -20.73 13.59
CA GLU A 739 1.58 -19.98 12.53
C GLU A 739 0.08 -20.31 12.52
N MET A 740 -0.74 -19.28 12.52
CA MET A 740 -2.19 -19.40 12.50
C MET A 740 -2.74 -18.92 11.16
N GLN A 741 -3.53 -19.75 10.46
CA GLN A 741 -4.01 -19.44 9.10
C GLN A 741 -4.92 -18.19 9.03
N PHE A 742 -5.61 -17.84 10.10
CA PHE A 742 -6.62 -16.77 10.11
C PHE A 742 -6.40 -15.72 11.22
N MET A 743 -5.30 -15.79 11.97
CA MET A 743 -5.00 -14.93 13.12
C MET A 743 -3.52 -14.63 13.19
N ALA A 744 -3.13 -13.67 14.05
CA ALA A 744 -1.74 -13.42 14.36
C ALA A 744 -1.05 -14.66 14.94
N ASP A 745 0.21 -14.89 14.53
CA ASP A 745 1.01 -16.00 15.02
C ASP A 745 1.14 -15.96 16.55
N VAL A 746 1.01 -17.13 17.17
CA VAL A 746 1.22 -17.28 18.60
C VAL A 746 2.67 -17.64 18.88
N THR A 747 3.31 -16.90 19.77
CA THR A 747 4.68 -17.14 20.20
C THR A 747 4.68 -17.71 21.62
N LEU A 748 5.20 -18.93 21.78
CA LEU A 748 5.31 -19.61 23.06
C LEU A 748 6.77 -19.67 23.48
N ILE A 749 7.04 -19.53 24.78
CA ILE A 749 8.38 -19.75 25.34
C ILE A 749 8.75 -21.24 25.14
N CYS A 750 9.95 -21.52 24.65
CA CYS A 750 10.43 -22.90 24.50
C CYS A 750 10.56 -23.56 25.88
N GLU A 751 9.84 -24.64 26.12
CA GLU A 751 9.83 -25.36 27.39
C GLU A 751 11.18 -26.03 27.70
N SER A 752 11.89 -26.50 26.68
CA SER A 752 13.17 -27.19 26.82
C SER A 752 14.29 -26.28 27.35
N CYS A 753 14.39 -25.05 26.86
CA CYS A 753 15.42 -24.12 27.31
C CYS A 753 14.88 -22.98 28.17
N ASN A 754 13.58 -22.95 28.49
CA ASN A 754 12.92 -21.87 29.24
C ASN A 754 13.28 -20.47 28.70
N GLY A 755 13.32 -20.32 27.37
CA GLY A 755 13.67 -19.05 26.72
C GLY A 755 15.16 -18.75 26.62
N LYS A 756 16.04 -19.54 27.22
CA LYS A 756 17.49 -19.27 27.34
C LYS A 756 18.30 -19.50 26.07
N ARG A 757 17.73 -20.10 25.02
CA ARG A 757 18.32 -20.28 23.68
C ARG A 757 19.45 -21.31 23.57
N PHE A 758 20.14 -21.64 24.65
CA PHE A 758 21.30 -22.54 24.71
C PHE A 758 21.01 -23.80 25.52
N LYS A 759 21.85 -24.81 25.35
CA LYS A 759 21.87 -26.00 26.19
C LYS A 759 22.40 -25.63 27.59
N ASP A 760 21.94 -26.33 28.61
CA ASP A 760 22.34 -26.06 29.99
C ASP A 760 23.84 -26.17 30.21
N ASP A 761 24.52 -27.16 29.60
CA ASP A 761 25.96 -27.33 29.69
C ASP A 761 26.76 -26.09 29.22
N VAL A 762 26.26 -25.41 28.18
CA VAL A 762 26.87 -24.17 27.67
C VAL A 762 26.64 -23.00 28.63
N LEU A 763 25.48 -22.99 29.31
CA LEU A 763 25.13 -21.95 30.28
C LEU A 763 25.93 -22.06 31.60
N GLU A 764 26.57 -23.22 31.88
CA GLU A 764 27.47 -23.38 32.99
C GLU A 764 28.79 -22.60 32.82
N VAL A 765 29.19 -22.28 31.56
CA VAL A 765 30.33 -21.41 31.32
C VAL A 765 29.99 -19.98 31.77
N LYS A 766 30.75 -19.47 32.72
CA LYS A 766 30.51 -18.13 33.28
C LYS A 766 31.73 -17.22 33.15
N TYR A 767 31.47 -15.97 32.83
CA TYR A 767 32.45 -14.88 32.89
C TYR A 767 31.98 -13.86 33.92
N LYS A 768 32.80 -13.56 34.96
CA LYS A 768 32.39 -12.72 36.08
C LYS A 768 31.05 -13.12 36.72
N GLY A 769 30.79 -14.43 36.80
CA GLY A 769 29.56 -14.97 37.38
C GLY A 769 28.34 -15.04 36.46
N ASN A 770 28.39 -14.48 35.25
CA ASN A 770 27.27 -14.44 34.30
C ASN A 770 27.50 -15.43 33.12
N SER A 771 26.45 -16.13 32.71
CA SER A 771 26.40 -16.98 31.53
C SER A 771 26.30 -16.13 30.25
N ILE A 772 26.47 -16.77 29.09
CA ILE A 772 26.27 -16.12 27.79
C ILE A 772 24.84 -15.57 27.62
N PHE A 773 23.85 -16.24 28.16
CA PHE A 773 22.46 -15.78 28.16
C PHE A 773 22.29 -14.53 29.00
N ASP A 774 22.85 -14.51 30.24
CA ASP A 774 22.78 -13.34 31.13
C ASP A 774 23.40 -12.11 30.46
N VAL A 775 24.50 -12.28 29.73
CA VAL A 775 25.13 -11.19 28.95
C VAL A 775 24.24 -10.73 27.81
N LEU A 776 23.53 -11.63 27.11
CA LEU A 776 22.58 -11.25 26.04
C LEU A 776 21.36 -10.50 26.59
N GLU A 777 20.97 -10.74 27.83
CA GLU A 777 19.89 -10.05 28.52
C GLU A 777 20.31 -8.68 29.09
N MET A 778 21.60 -8.38 29.16
CA MET A 778 22.10 -7.05 29.53
C MET A 778 21.72 -6.01 28.49
N THR A 779 21.40 -4.81 28.96
CA THR A 779 21.31 -3.64 28.10
C THR A 779 22.72 -3.24 27.60
N VAL A 780 22.78 -2.47 26.52
CA VAL A 780 24.06 -1.96 25.99
C VAL A 780 24.83 -1.20 27.07
N ASN A 781 24.17 -0.35 27.88
CA ASN A 781 24.81 0.38 28.98
C ASN A 781 25.40 -0.58 30.05
N GLN A 782 24.60 -1.56 30.50
CA GLN A 782 25.05 -2.56 31.46
C GLN A 782 26.22 -3.39 30.92
N ALA A 783 26.18 -3.77 29.65
CA ALA A 783 27.24 -4.52 29.03
C ALA A 783 28.55 -3.71 28.95
N ILE A 784 28.47 -2.42 28.63
CA ILE A 784 29.64 -1.53 28.62
C ILE A 784 30.26 -1.47 30.03
N GLU A 785 29.46 -1.28 31.10
CA GLU A 785 29.90 -1.29 32.46
C GLU A 785 30.51 -2.67 32.88
N PHE A 786 29.82 -3.76 32.52
CA PHE A 786 30.25 -5.13 32.82
C PHE A 786 31.60 -5.49 32.23
N PHE A 787 31.85 -5.04 30.98
CA PHE A 787 33.10 -5.31 30.29
C PHE A 787 34.21 -4.28 30.57
N GLN A 788 33.96 -3.26 31.38
CA GLN A 788 35.00 -2.31 31.84
C GLN A 788 36.05 -3.06 32.66
N ASP A 789 37.10 -3.53 31.95
CA ASP A 789 38.29 -4.18 32.56
C ASP A 789 39.51 -3.54 31.91
N LYS A 790 40.42 -3.02 32.74
CA LYS A 790 41.56 -2.23 32.25
C LYS A 790 42.63 -3.09 31.55
N ASP A 791 42.57 -4.41 31.76
CA ASP A 791 43.68 -5.31 31.39
C ASP A 791 43.43 -6.27 30.23
N SER A 792 42.20 -6.34 29.66
CA SER A 792 41.88 -7.26 28.55
C SER A 792 41.63 -6.54 27.22
N LYS A 793 42.42 -6.93 26.19
CA LYS A 793 42.25 -6.44 24.81
C LYS A 793 40.92 -6.86 24.22
N THR A 794 40.35 -8.01 24.62
CA THR A 794 39.07 -8.53 24.11
C THR A 794 37.93 -7.70 24.63
N THR A 795 37.89 -7.39 25.94
CA THR A 795 36.87 -6.54 26.56
C THR A 795 36.90 -5.12 26.04
N SER A 796 38.09 -4.55 25.81
CA SER A 796 38.25 -3.24 25.17
C SER A 796 37.65 -3.21 23.76
N LYS A 797 37.81 -4.27 22.95
CA LYS A 797 37.17 -4.35 21.62
C LYS A 797 35.66 -4.46 21.70
N ILE A 798 35.13 -5.21 22.69
CA ILE A 798 33.69 -5.31 22.90
C ILE A 798 33.11 -3.92 23.18
N ILE A 799 33.71 -3.18 24.10
CA ILE A 799 33.30 -1.81 24.45
C ILE A 799 33.34 -0.89 23.23
N THR A 800 34.45 -0.90 22.47
CA THR A 800 34.60 -0.08 21.26
C THR A 800 33.48 -0.36 20.25
N ARG A 801 33.04 -1.63 20.13
CA ARG A 801 31.94 -1.97 19.24
C ARG A 801 30.54 -1.66 19.79
N LEU A 802 30.36 -1.65 21.12
CA LEU A 802 29.09 -1.31 21.76
C LEU A 802 28.87 0.19 21.90
N LYS A 803 29.94 0.99 22.06
CA LYS A 803 29.88 2.43 22.29
C LYS A 803 29.03 3.19 21.26
N PRO A 804 29.12 2.93 19.92
CA PRO A 804 28.27 3.58 18.94
C PRO A 804 26.76 3.36 19.14
N LEU A 805 26.34 2.21 19.69
CA LEU A 805 24.94 2.01 20.06
C LEU A 805 24.50 2.95 21.19
N GLN A 806 25.37 3.18 22.16
CA GLN A 806 25.13 4.15 23.24
C GLN A 806 25.04 5.58 22.69
N ASP A 807 25.97 5.94 21.79
CA ASP A 807 26.08 7.27 21.19
C ASP A 807 24.83 7.65 20.36
N VAL A 808 24.23 6.67 19.66
CA VAL A 808 22.95 6.89 18.94
C VAL A 808 21.70 6.80 19.83
N GLY A 809 21.88 6.76 21.18
CA GLY A 809 20.75 6.72 22.12
C GLY A 809 20.11 5.35 22.33
N LEU A 810 20.74 4.23 21.91
CA LEU A 810 20.25 2.87 22.07
C LEU A 810 20.87 2.15 23.29
N GLY A 811 21.33 2.88 24.28
CA GLY A 811 21.92 2.30 25.50
C GLY A 811 20.98 1.39 26.29
N TYR A 812 19.68 1.50 26.09
CA TYR A 812 18.65 0.78 26.82
C TYR A 812 18.25 -0.56 26.20
N ILE A 813 18.55 -0.82 24.92
CA ILE A 813 18.18 -2.08 24.27
C ILE A 813 19.01 -3.24 24.79
N LYS A 814 18.43 -4.44 24.87
CA LYS A 814 19.16 -5.64 25.25
C LYS A 814 20.04 -6.12 24.12
N LEU A 815 21.23 -6.65 24.41
CA LEU A 815 22.17 -7.16 23.41
C LEU A 815 21.55 -8.26 22.55
N GLY A 816 20.80 -9.16 23.14
CA GLY A 816 20.12 -10.28 22.51
C GLY A 816 18.70 -10.02 22.02
N GLN A 817 18.22 -8.78 22.04
CA GLN A 817 16.87 -8.43 21.58
C GLN A 817 16.69 -8.78 20.11
N SER A 818 15.61 -9.49 19.78
CA SER A 818 15.32 -9.85 18.39
C SER A 818 15.07 -8.60 17.52
N SER A 819 15.60 -8.60 16.31
CA SER A 819 15.38 -7.51 15.35
C SER A 819 13.91 -7.31 15.00
N SER A 820 13.09 -8.35 15.11
CA SER A 820 11.65 -8.27 14.86
C SER A 820 10.87 -7.51 15.96
N THR A 821 11.48 -7.32 17.13
CA THR A 821 10.89 -6.57 18.25
C THR A 821 11.39 -5.13 18.35
N LEU A 822 12.34 -4.75 17.49
CA LEU A 822 12.80 -3.37 17.39
C LEU A 822 11.80 -2.52 16.58
N SER A 823 11.59 -1.30 17.01
CA SER A 823 10.88 -0.31 16.20
C SER A 823 11.66 0.04 14.93
N GLY A 824 10.98 0.63 13.94
CA GLY A 824 11.63 1.08 12.71
C GLY A 824 12.78 2.06 12.98
N GLY A 825 12.56 3.02 13.88
CA GLY A 825 13.57 4.00 14.28
C GLY A 825 14.75 3.39 15.07
N GLU A 826 14.49 2.38 15.93
CA GLU A 826 15.55 1.63 16.60
C GLU A 826 16.41 0.86 15.60
N SER A 827 15.77 0.21 14.63
CA SER A 827 16.46 -0.51 13.55
C SER A 827 17.36 0.42 12.72
N GLN A 828 16.91 1.61 12.37
CA GLN A 828 17.71 2.64 11.70
C GLN A 828 18.92 3.06 12.53
N ARG A 829 18.72 3.33 13.83
CA ARG A 829 19.80 3.75 14.72
C ARG A 829 20.86 2.65 14.91
N VAL A 830 20.45 1.37 14.93
CA VAL A 830 21.41 0.25 14.93
C VAL A 830 22.24 0.24 13.64
N LYS A 831 21.61 0.49 12.47
CA LYS A 831 22.34 0.61 11.20
C LYS A 831 23.31 1.80 11.23
N LEU A 832 22.90 2.93 11.74
CA LEU A 832 23.73 4.14 11.91
C LEU A 832 24.93 3.84 12.82
N ALA A 833 24.74 3.15 13.95
CA ALA A 833 25.81 2.77 14.87
C ALA A 833 26.92 1.94 14.20
N LEU A 834 26.57 1.06 13.26
CA LEU A 834 27.55 0.28 12.50
C LEU A 834 28.47 1.16 11.65
N PHE A 835 27.92 2.24 11.06
CA PHE A 835 28.72 3.16 10.24
C PHE A 835 29.61 4.06 11.10
N LEU A 836 29.13 4.48 12.26
CA LEU A 836 29.94 5.26 13.23
C LEU A 836 31.12 4.45 13.77
N GLN A 837 31.02 3.10 13.83
CA GLN A 837 32.06 2.19 14.30
C GLN A 837 33.29 2.13 13.38
N LYS A 838 33.14 2.41 12.09
CA LYS A 838 34.22 2.32 11.11
C LYS A 838 35.18 3.50 11.28
N GLU A 839 36.17 3.34 12.12
CA GLU A 839 37.19 4.38 12.43
C GLU A 839 38.28 4.57 11.38
N GLN A 840 38.48 3.64 10.44
CA GLN A 840 39.65 3.64 9.55
C GLN A 840 39.31 3.76 8.08
N ALA A 841 40.11 4.60 7.40
CA ALA A 841 40.07 4.94 5.97
C ALA A 841 38.76 5.66 5.55
N VAL A 842 38.72 6.92 5.83
CA VAL A 842 37.66 7.84 5.43
C VAL A 842 37.68 8.01 3.91
N GLN A 843 37.05 7.07 3.21
CA GLN A 843 36.62 7.34 1.86
C GLN A 843 35.19 7.88 1.94
N PRO A 844 34.90 9.01 1.31
CA PRO A 844 33.58 9.65 1.37
C PRO A 844 32.47 8.69 0.92
N HIS A 845 31.42 8.58 1.74
CA HIS A 845 30.19 7.84 1.41
C HIS A 845 29.03 8.82 1.38
N LEU A 846 28.03 8.50 0.57
CA LEU A 846 26.75 9.16 0.62
C LEU A 846 25.78 8.30 1.44
N PHE A 847 25.31 8.85 2.56
CA PHE A 847 24.26 8.21 3.36
C PHE A 847 22.91 8.83 3.04
N ILE A 848 21.93 7.99 2.79
CA ILE A 848 20.54 8.38 2.54
C ILE A 848 19.70 7.85 3.70
N PHE A 849 19.06 8.75 4.45
CA PHE A 849 18.18 8.42 5.55
C PHE A 849 16.72 8.69 5.17
N ASP A 850 15.86 7.76 5.52
CA ASP A 850 14.44 7.82 5.24
C ASP A 850 13.66 7.98 6.54
N GLU A 851 13.13 9.19 6.77
CA GLU A 851 12.36 9.57 7.97
C GLU A 851 13.03 9.11 9.28
N PRO A 852 14.28 9.50 9.55
CA PRO A 852 15.03 8.97 10.69
C PRO A 852 14.53 9.45 12.06
N THR A 853 13.62 10.42 12.12
CA THR A 853 13.04 10.90 13.39
C THR A 853 11.79 10.14 13.83
N THR A 854 11.39 9.13 13.07
CA THR A 854 10.23 8.29 13.37
C THR A 854 10.33 7.69 14.78
N GLY A 855 9.31 7.93 15.62
CA GLY A 855 9.25 7.43 17.00
C GLY A 855 10.26 8.04 17.96
N LEU A 856 10.84 9.18 17.63
CA LEU A 856 11.83 9.84 18.46
C LEU A 856 11.25 11.04 19.21
N HIS A 857 11.52 11.06 20.52
CA HIS A 857 11.34 12.24 21.34
C HIS A 857 12.39 13.33 20.98
N PHE A 858 12.10 14.59 21.23
CA PHE A 858 13.01 15.73 20.95
C PHE A 858 14.44 15.51 21.46
N HIS A 859 14.60 14.92 22.64
CA HIS A 859 15.91 14.58 23.19
C HIS A 859 16.67 13.57 22.34
N ASP A 860 15.97 12.57 21.78
CA ASP A 860 16.58 11.55 20.93
C ASP A 860 16.93 12.14 19.54
N ILE A 861 16.13 13.09 19.04
CA ILE A 861 16.44 13.85 17.81
C ILE A 861 17.73 14.64 17.96
N LYS A 862 17.96 15.27 19.12
CA LYS A 862 19.21 15.99 19.42
C LYS A 862 20.42 15.06 19.27
N LYS A 863 20.38 13.85 19.88
CA LYS A 863 21.45 12.85 19.77
C LYS A 863 21.66 12.35 18.34
N LEU A 864 20.57 12.18 17.60
CA LEU A 864 20.62 11.78 16.19
C LEU A 864 21.35 12.85 15.36
N LEU A 865 21.03 14.13 15.55
CA LEU A 865 21.70 15.25 14.87
C LEU A 865 23.19 15.35 15.24
N GLU A 866 23.58 15.05 16.48
CA GLU A 866 24.97 14.94 16.90
C GLU A 866 25.69 13.83 16.11
N SER A 867 25.03 12.68 15.93
CA SER A 867 25.56 11.55 15.15
C SER A 867 25.71 11.90 13.66
N PHE A 868 24.76 12.65 13.09
CA PHE A 868 24.87 13.16 11.72
C PHE A 868 26.04 14.13 11.55
N ASN A 869 26.21 15.04 12.50
CA ASN A 869 27.35 15.97 12.50
C ASN A 869 28.69 15.22 12.57
N GLU A 870 28.74 14.11 13.31
CA GLU A 870 29.97 13.29 13.38
C GLU A 870 30.27 12.61 12.03
N LEU A 871 29.26 12.10 11.30
CA LEU A 871 29.44 11.59 9.94
C LEU A 871 29.95 12.68 8.99
N LEU A 872 29.37 13.88 9.05
CA LEU A 872 29.82 15.01 8.22
C LEU A 872 31.25 15.44 8.54
N ARG A 873 31.67 15.44 9.83
CA ARG A 873 33.05 15.70 10.23
C ARG A 873 34.04 14.69 9.69
N LYS A 874 33.58 13.42 9.51
CA LYS A 874 34.37 12.36 8.87
C LYS A 874 34.43 12.48 7.34
N GLY A 875 33.82 13.52 6.74
CA GLY A 875 33.84 13.79 5.30
C GLY A 875 32.77 13.05 4.49
N HIS A 876 31.75 12.53 5.14
CA HIS A 876 30.61 11.94 4.46
C HIS A 876 29.58 12.98 4.00
N SER A 877 28.67 12.58 3.09
CA SER A 877 27.55 13.38 2.64
C SER A 877 26.24 12.75 3.13
N LEU A 878 25.28 13.57 3.52
CA LEU A 878 23.99 13.11 4.03
C LEU A 878 22.84 13.65 3.17
N ILE A 879 21.92 12.77 2.77
CA ILE A 879 20.61 13.12 2.20
C ILE A 879 19.56 12.53 3.14
N ILE A 880 18.65 13.37 3.61
CA ILE A 880 17.64 12.99 4.60
C ILE A 880 16.27 13.31 4.00
N ILE A 881 15.40 12.31 3.89
CA ILE A 881 13.98 12.53 3.58
C ILE A 881 13.30 12.80 4.91
N GLU A 882 12.74 14.01 5.11
CA GLU A 882 12.20 14.39 6.41
C GLU A 882 11.05 15.40 6.34
N HIS A 883 10.18 15.32 7.35
CA HIS A 883 9.10 16.27 7.62
C HIS A 883 9.27 17.01 8.95
N ASN A 884 10.11 16.49 9.83
CA ASN A 884 10.34 17.06 11.15
C ASN A 884 11.08 18.41 11.05
N LEU A 885 10.43 19.46 11.54
CA LEU A 885 10.96 20.83 11.47
C LEU A 885 12.26 21.02 12.25
N GLU A 886 12.49 20.22 13.31
CA GLU A 886 13.72 20.28 14.11
C GLU A 886 14.95 19.81 13.31
N VAL A 887 14.77 18.82 12.41
CA VAL A 887 15.83 18.38 11.48
C VAL A 887 15.98 19.37 10.34
N ILE A 888 14.85 19.80 9.75
CA ILE A 888 14.85 20.74 8.61
C ILE A 888 15.57 22.02 8.98
N LYS A 889 15.32 22.61 10.17
CA LYS A 889 16.00 23.84 10.62
C LYS A 889 17.51 23.67 10.83
N CYS A 890 18.00 22.43 11.05
CA CYS A 890 19.42 22.13 11.25
C CYS A 890 20.15 21.77 9.96
N SER A 891 19.47 21.61 8.83
CA SER A 891 20.04 21.21 7.53
C SER A 891 20.89 22.31 6.92
N ASP A 892 21.90 21.95 6.13
CA ASP A 892 22.71 22.89 5.37
C ASP A 892 22.02 23.32 4.07
N TRP A 893 21.27 22.40 3.45
CA TRP A 893 20.57 22.60 2.19
C TRP A 893 19.24 21.87 2.19
N ILE A 894 18.22 22.48 1.60
CA ILE A 894 16.88 21.93 1.50
C ILE A 894 16.47 21.82 0.03
N ILE A 895 15.78 20.72 -0.28
CA ILE A 895 15.06 20.51 -1.54
C ILE A 895 13.59 20.31 -1.14
N ASP A 896 12.76 21.32 -1.38
CA ASP A 896 11.31 21.27 -1.06
C ASP A 896 10.50 20.87 -2.29
N MET A 897 9.74 19.79 -2.15
CA MET A 897 8.95 19.21 -3.23
C MET A 897 7.46 19.46 -3.03
N GLY A 898 6.76 19.77 -4.11
CA GLY A 898 5.34 20.10 -4.06
C GLY A 898 4.76 20.47 -5.43
N PRO A 899 3.84 21.44 -5.48
CA PRO A 899 3.23 22.19 -4.36
C PRO A 899 2.24 21.38 -3.52
N ASP A 900 1.74 20.24 -4.03
CA ASP A 900 0.79 19.35 -3.35
C ASP A 900 1.18 17.88 -3.52
N GLY A 901 0.34 16.94 -3.10
CA GLY A 901 0.52 15.50 -3.29
C GLY A 901 -0.08 14.99 -4.60
N GLY A 902 0.36 13.80 -5.04
CA GLY A 902 -0.18 13.10 -6.21
C GLY A 902 0.06 13.84 -7.53
N GLU A 903 -0.97 13.96 -8.37
CA GLU A 903 -0.87 14.57 -9.70
C GLU A 903 -0.48 16.07 -9.67
N ASN A 904 -0.83 16.77 -8.61
CA ASN A 904 -0.51 18.18 -8.41
C ASN A 904 0.88 18.39 -7.80
N GLY A 905 1.57 17.29 -7.41
CA GLY A 905 2.93 17.30 -6.91
C GLY A 905 3.96 17.06 -8.00
N GLY A 906 5.15 16.61 -7.57
CA GLY A 906 6.21 16.18 -8.46
C GLY A 906 7.10 17.29 -9.02
N ASN A 907 6.94 18.52 -8.54
CA ASN A 907 7.81 19.65 -8.87
C ASN A 907 8.76 19.98 -7.71
N ILE A 908 9.83 20.69 -8.03
CA ILE A 908 10.66 21.38 -7.03
C ILE A 908 10.03 22.74 -6.79
N VAL A 909 9.61 22.99 -5.55
CA VAL A 909 9.08 24.27 -5.12
C VAL A 909 10.22 25.23 -4.77
N PHE A 910 11.24 24.69 -4.08
CA PHE A 910 12.36 25.51 -3.61
C PHE A 910 13.62 24.66 -3.43
N THR A 911 14.78 25.27 -3.64
CA THR A 911 16.10 24.74 -3.26
C THR A 911 16.94 25.87 -2.65
N GLY A 912 17.51 25.65 -1.47
CA GLY A 912 18.31 26.66 -0.79
C GLY A 912 18.54 26.35 0.68
N THR A 913 18.89 27.34 1.47
CA THR A 913 19.07 27.22 2.91
C THR A 913 17.73 27.25 3.67
N PRO A 914 17.66 26.74 4.90
CA PRO A 914 16.45 26.82 5.73
C PRO A 914 15.93 28.26 5.92
N GLU A 915 16.83 29.22 6.07
CA GLU A 915 16.50 30.63 6.26
C GLU A 915 15.85 31.25 5.02
N GLU A 916 16.31 30.84 3.83
CA GLU A 916 15.73 31.27 2.54
C GLU A 916 14.36 30.61 2.33
N LEU A 917 14.21 29.31 2.62
CA LEU A 917 12.93 28.59 2.53
C LEU A 917 11.86 29.25 3.41
N ALA A 918 12.21 29.59 4.66
CA ALA A 918 11.28 30.20 5.61
C ALA A 918 10.75 31.58 5.13
N LYS A 919 11.46 32.26 4.22
CA LYS A 919 11.05 33.52 3.61
C LYS A 919 10.27 33.32 2.31
N TYR A 920 10.26 32.12 1.75
CA TYR A 920 9.63 31.84 0.48
C TYR A 920 8.12 31.54 0.67
N SER A 921 7.28 32.47 0.27
CA SER A 921 5.83 32.45 0.55
C SER A 921 5.04 31.32 -0.10
N GLU A 922 5.56 30.75 -1.21
CA GLU A 922 4.88 29.67 -1.94
C GLU A 922 5.13 28.29 -1.30
N SER A 923 6.18 28.16 -0.49
CA SER A 923 6.45 26.92 0.22
C SER A 923 5.53 26.76 1.43
N ILE A 924 4.82 25.64 1.49
CA ILE A 924 4.04 25.26 2.66
C ILE A 924 4.96 24.89 3.82
N THR A 925 6.01 24.12 3.55
CA THR A 925 7.05 23.80 4.54
C THR A 925 7.69 25.06 5.11
N GLY A 926 7.99 26.05 4.26
CA GLY A 926 8.58 27.32 4.65
C GLY A 926 7.73 28.11 5.66
N LYS A 927 6.40 28.09 5.50
CA LYS A 927 5.47 28.75 6.44
C LYS A 927 5.54 28.18 7.85
N PHE A 928 5.59 26.85 7.97
CA PHE A 928 5.76 26.20 9.29
C PHE A 928 7.16 26.37 9.85
N LEU A 929 8.19 26.37 8.99
CA LEU A 929 9.57 26.55 9.41
C LEU A 929 9.86 27.97 9.93
N HIS A 930 9.17 28.97 9.43
CA HIS A 930 9.34 30.37 9.81
C HIS A 930 9.19 30.58 11.32
N SER A 931 8.16 29.98 11.93
CA SER A 931 7.93 30.05 13.38
C SER A 931 9.06 29.42 14.17
N LYS A 932 9.67 28.33 13.70
CA LYS A 932 10.78 27.63 14.37
C LYS A 932 12.13 28.35 14.26
N LEU A 933 12.34 29.14 13.21
CA LEU A 933 13.58 29.86 12.97
C LEU A 933 13.58 31.28 13.57
N PHE A 934 12.46 31.99 13.47
CA PHE A 934 12.38 33.41 13.73
C PHE A 934 11.52 33.80 14.96
N SER A 935 10.82 32.86 15.59
CA SER A 935 10.10 33.17 16.84
C SER A 935 11.08 33.46 17.97
N THR A 936 11.44 34.72 18.09
CA THR A 936 11.99 35.28 19.30
C THR A 936 10.82 35.62 20.24
N LYS A 937 10.68 34.87 21.33
CA LYS A 937 9.74 35.09 22.44
C LYS A 937 8.27 35.24 22.02
N LEU A 938 7.51 34.18 22.16
CA LEU A 938 6.06 34.30 22.30
C LEU A 938 5.72 35.25 23.42
N GLU A 939 4.95 36.25 23.12
CA GLU A 939 4.22 37.05 24.10
C GLU A 939 3.51 36.10 25.07
N LYS A 940 3.71 36.37 26.35
CA LYS A 940 3.14 35.63 27.49
C LYS A 940 1.63 35.68 27.50
#